data_d20b94de062f3b54e8aa5ee1085f0753
#
_entry.id   d20b94de062f3b54e8aa5ee1085f0753
#
_cell.length_a   1.000
_cell.length_b   1.000
_cell.length_c   1.000
_cell.angle_alpha   90.00
_cell.angle_beta   90.00
_cell.angle_gamma   90.00
#
_symmetry.space_group_name_H-M   'P 1'
#
loop_
_entity.id
_entity.type
_entity.pdbx_description
1 polymer ?
#
loop_
_entity_poly.entity_id
_entity_poly.type
_entity_poly.pdbx_seq_one_letter_code
_entity_poly.pdbx_strand_id
1 'polypeptide(L)'
;LFNGGLMKKISKILAANRSEIAIRIFRAAEESGIKTAAIYSKEDRFAIHRFKTDESYLVGEGKGPIQAYLDIDSIIKIAKDAQVDAIHPGYGFLSESPELAEQCEKNDITFIGPSKEILKRFGNKTEAKKVAEEAKVGTVPSVLVTKDNLKNIEKEVEKIGYPVIVKASWGGGGRGMRVVRSSKDLIDQITTAQSESLKAFGKDEVFIEKFLEDAAHIEVQILGDSHGNILHLFERDCSLQRRHQKIIERAPAHFLKDETREEICNAAIKIAKQVNYFGAGTVEFLFDKKSGQFYFIEVNPRIQVEHTVTEEVTGIDIVKAQIKIAEGEKIGSHPALPKQEDIKLNGYAIQCRVTTEDPLNNFMPDYGKIMTYRSAAGFGVRLDAANASSGSIITPYYDSLLVKVTTWATHQEDCIKRMDRALREFRIRGVKTNLVFLESLINNKDFLEGNYNTNFVDTKKELYDYNPQKDRASKIVSYLGNIIVNGHPDISGRIHDNSTVEVQIPLSNNKKDTNNYVDDLKQLGPEKFAKKIKETSYTLITDTTMRDAHQSLLATRMRTDDIVNIAQYYNENLSNLFSLECWGGATFDTSMRFLKEDPWDRLARLNSRAPNLLKQMLFRGSNAVGYKNYPDNVVKHFIQQSAEAGIDVFRVFDSLNLIDNMRVAIDEVRNQNKICEGTICYTNDVTDPNEKKYTLKYYLNLVKDLEKAGSNIIAIKDMAGLAKPNAIKMLVKEIKQTTDLPIHFHTHDTSGTSSASVLAAIEEKVDIVDLAIDSMSGLTSQPALGSIVSIMK
;
A
#
# COMPACT_ATOMS: atom_id res chain seq x y z
N LEU A 1 -46.50 -8.92 9.07
CA LEU A 1 -47.67 -8.81 8.18
C LEU A 1 -47.19 -8.16 6.88
N PHE A 2 -46.84 -8.98 5.90
CA PHE A 2 -46.62 -8.50 4.53
C PHE A 2 -47.98 -8.15 3.93
N ASN A 3 -48.26 -6.87 3.79
CA ASN A 3 -49.37 -6.42 2.94
C ASN A 3 -49.08 -6.93 1.51
N GLY A 4 -50.02 -7.65 0.92
CA GLY A 4 -50.00 -7.99 -0.49
C GLY A 4 -49.87 -6.72 -1.36
N GLY A 5 -48.64 -6.23 -1.52
CA GLY A 5 -48.33 -4.93 -2.02
C GLY A 5 -48.20 -4.96 -3.55
N LEU A 6 -48.75 -3.96 -4.15
CA LEU A 6 -48.47 -3.51 -5.50
C LEU A 6 -46.93 -3.62 -5.79
N MET A 7 -46.60 -4.20 -6.95
CA MET A 7 -45.20 -4.22 -7.44
C MET A 7 -44.63 -2.79 -7.43
N LYS A 8 -43.61 -2.53 -6.62
CA LYS A 8 -42.95 -1.22 -6.52
C LYS A 8 -41.84 -1.20 -7.55
N LYS A 9 -42.11 -0.64 -8.74
CA LYS A 9 -41.07 -0.52 -9.78
C LYS A 9 -39.94 0.39 -9.26
N ILE A 10 -38.72 -0.13 -9.32
CA ILE A 10 -37.51 0.63 -8.98
C ILE A 10 -37.04 1.37 -10.23
N SER A 11 -36.92 2.68 -10.16
CA SER A 11 -36.44 3.55 -11.24
C SER A 11 -35.05 4.12 -10.99
N LYS A 12 -34.62 4.18 -9.70
CA LYS A 12 -33.31 4.66 -9.30
C LYS A 12 -32.78 3.93 -8.07
N ILE A 13 -31.52 3.46 -8.16
CA ILE A 13 -30.83 2.72 -7.09
C ILE A 13 -29.60 3.49 -6.62
N LEU A 14 -29.40 3.57 -5.30
CA LEU A 14 -28.16 3.97 -4.67
C LEU A 14 -27.36 2.73 -4.25
N ALA A 15 -26.09 2.62 -4.67
CA ALA A 15 -25.18 1.64 -4.13
C ALA A 15 -24.53 2.18 -2.84
N ALA A 16 -24.94 1.64 -1.67
CA ALA A 16 -24.33 2.00 -0.39
C ALA A 16 -23.01 1.23 -0.17
N ASN A 17 -22.11 1.34 -1.13
CA ASN A 17 -20.84 0.64 -1.18
C ASN A 17 -19.86 1.36 -2.12
N ARG A 18 -18.69 0.77 -2.32
CA ARG A 18 -17.61 1.32 -3.14
C ARG A 18 -17.00 0.25 -4.06
N SER A 19 -16.11 0.72 -4.95
CA SER A 19 -15.21 -0.15 -5.69
C SER A 19 -15.94 -1.11 -6.63
N GLU A 20 -15.48 -2.37 -6.75
CA GLU A 20 -15.96 -3.31 -7.76
C GLU A 20 -17.43 -3.68 -7.59
N ILE A 21 -17.91 -3.86 -6.33
CA ILE A 21 -19.30 -4.25 -6.10
C ILE A 21 -20.27 -3.12 -6.43
N ALA A 22 -19.90 -1.86 -6.19
CA ALA A 22 -20.71 -0.73 -6.63
C ALA A 22 -20.84 -0.70 -8.16
N ILE A 23 -19.70 -0.90 -8.87
CA ILE A 23 -19.71 -0.99 -10.34
C ILE A 23 -20.57 -2.16 -10.83
N ARG A 24 -20.49 -3.30 -10.13
CA ARG A 24 -21.32 -4.49 -10.47
C ARG A 24 -22.82 -4.22 -10.33
N ILE A 25 -23.20 -3.50 -9.27
CA ILE A 25 -24.59 -3.07 -9.06
C ILE A 25 -25.03 -2.11 -10.16
N PHE A 26 -24.20 -1.11 -10.51
CA PHE A 26 -24.54 -0.15 -11.56
C PHE A 26 -24.75 -0.82 -12.92
N ARG A 27 -23.89 -1.78 -13.29
CA ARG A 27 -24.05 -2.54 -14.53
C ARG A 27 -25.39 -3.27 -14.59
N ALA A 28 -25.77 -3.96 -13.50
CA ALA A 28 -27.05 -4.65 -13.47
C ALA A 28 -28.26 -3.69 -13.51
N ALA A 29 -28.15 -2.53 -12.87
CA ALA A 29 -29.17 -1.50 -12.88
C ALA A 29 -29.32 -0.85 -14.26
N GLU A 30 -28.23 -0.45 -14.89
CA GLU A 30 -28.21 0.13 -16.25
C GLU A 30 -28.80 -0.83 -17.28
N GLU A 31 -28.38 -2.09 -17.26
CA GLU A 31 -28.95 -3.13 -18.14
C GLU A 31 -30.43 -3.42 -17.88
N SER A 32 -30.94 -3.01 -16.72
CA SER A 32 -32.37 -3.10 -16.37
C SER A 32 -33.12 -1.79 -16.62
N GLY A 33 -32.47 -0.76 -17.19
CA GLY A 33 -33.04 0.56 -17.43
C GLY A 33 -33.25 1.40 -16.16
N ILE A 34 -32.54 1.12 -15.10
CA ILE A 34 -32.64 1.78 -13.78
C ILE A 34 -31.49 2.77 -13.63
N LYS A 35 -31.80 4.00 -13.23
CA LYS A 35 -30.80 5.04 -12.93
C LYS A 35 -29.99 4.69 -11.69
N THR A 36 -28.77 5.21 -11.61
CA THR A 36 -27.79 4.87 -10.61
C THR A 36 -27.25 6.05 -9.83
N ALA A 37 -27.06 5.88 -8.54
CA ALA A 37 -26.40 6.85 -7.66
C ALA A 37 -25.30 6.15 -6.84
N ALA A 38 -24.14 6.81 -6.77
CA ALA A 38 -23.01 6.36 -5.94
C ALA A 38 -22.82 7.24 -4.71
N ILE A 39 -22.28 6.64 -3.65
CA ILE A 39 -21.65 7.38 -2.56
C ILE A 39 -20.14 7.22 -2.64
N TYR A 40 -19.39 8.22 -2.18
CA TYR A 40 -17.93 8.15 -2.09
C TYR A 40 -17.41 8.95 -0.90
N SER A 41 -16.41 8.43 -0.19
CA SER A 41 -15.67 9.18 0.83
C SER A 41 -14.72 10.19 0.19
N LYS A 42 -14.19 11.13 0.98
CA LYS A 42 -13.18 12.09 0.52
C LYS A 42 -11.97 11.41 -0.14
N GLU A 43 -11.56 10.25 0.38
CA GLU A 43 -10.43 9.46 -0.13
C GLU A 43 -10.74 8.80 -1.48
N ASP A 44 -12.01 8.49 -1.73
CA ASP A 44 -12.48 7.88 -2.98
C ASP A 44 -12.93 8.89 -4.05
N ARG A 45 -12.62 10.19 -3.88
CA ARG A 45 -13.01 11.23 -4.84
C ARG A 45 -12.55 10.99 -6.28
N PHE A 46 -11.53 10.15 -6.47
CA PHE A 46 -11.02 9.73 -7.78
C PHE A 46 -11.25 8.24 -8.07
N ALA A 47 -12.01 7.54 -7.24
CA ALA A 47 -12.32 6.14 -7.43
C ALA A 47 -13.23 5.92 -8.65
N ILE A 48 -12.97 4.83 -9.40
CA ILE A 48 -13.63 4.56 -10.68
C ILE A 48 -15.15 4.43 -10.53
N HIS A 49 -15.65 3.82 -9.44
CA HIS A 49 -17.07 3.62 -9.22
C HIS A 49 -17.88 4.93 -9.27
N ARG A 50 -17.28 6.03 -8.81
CA ARG A 50 -17.89 7.37 -8.87
C ARG A 50 -18.21 7.84 -10.29
N PHE A 51 -17.43 7.39 -11.27
CA PHE A 51 -17.56 7.77 -12.67
C PHE A 51 -18.35 6.73 -13.52
N LYS A 52 -18.85 5.66 -12.86
CA LYS A 52 -19.62 4.59 -13.48
C LYS A 52 -21.10 4.61 -13.08
N THR A 53 -21.61 5.79 -12.76
CA THR A 53 -22.96 6.02 -12.26
C THR A 53 -23.50 7.34 -12.81
N ASP A 54 -24.81 7.50 -12.86
CA ASP A 54 -25.44 8.75 -13.31
C ASP A 54 -25.19 9.90 -12.35
N GLU A 55 -25.19 9.62 -11.04
CA GLU A 55 -25.03 10.63 -9.99
C GLU A 55 -24.07 10.12 -8.92
N SER A 56 -23.28 11.01 -8.30
CA SER A 56 -22.37 10.64 -7.20
C SER A 56 -22.33 11.68 -6.10
N TYR A 57 -22.32 11.24 -4.82
CA TYR A 57 -22.47 12.08 -3.65
C TYR A 57 -21.36 11.82 -2.63
N LEU A 58 -20.82 12.88 -2.04
CA LEU A 58 -19.88 12.80 -0.93
C LEU A 58 -20.63 12.34 0.33
N VAL A 59 -20.14 11.25 0.96
CA VAL A 59 -20.72 10.70 2.20
C VAL A 59 -19.77 10.90 3.37
N GLY A 60 -20.32 11.08 4.58
CA GLY A 60 -19.56 11.11 5.83
C GLY A 60 -18.55 12.27 5.90
N GLU A 61 -18.96 13.48 5.54
CA GLU A 61 -18.11 14.65 5.60
C GLU A 61 -17.53 14.86 7.01
N GLY A 62 -16.22 15.03 7.11
CA GLY A 62 -15.52 15.15 8.40
C GLY A 62 -15.23 13.81 9.11
N LYS A 63 -15.69 12.67 8.57
CA LYS A 63 -15.43 11.33 9.11
C LYS A 63 -14.21 10.68 8.45
N GLY A 64 -13.61 9.69 9.11
CA GLY A 64 -12.56 8.86 8.53
C GLY A 64 -13.05 7.99 7.37
N PRO A 65 -12.14 7.41 6.55
CA PRO A 65 -12.49 6.72 5.32
C PRO A 65 -13.52 5.59 5.48
N ILE A 66 -13.35 4.73 6.47
CA ILE A 66 -14.25 3.60 6.75
C ILE A 66 -15.55 4.13 7.38
N GLN A 67 -15.45 5.04 8.34
CA GLN A 67 -16.60 5.61 9.06
C GLN A 67 -17.55 6.36 8.13
N ALA A 68 -17.05 6.91 7.02
CA ALA A 68 -17.87 7.57 6.02
C ALA A 68 -18.87 6.60 5.38
N TYR A 69 -18.44 5.38 5.03
CA TYR A 69 -19.32 4.34 4.48
C TYR A 69 -20.19 3.63 5.53
N LEU A 70 -19.95 3.87 6.81
CA LEU A 70 -20.76 3.37 7.93
C LEU A 70 -21.74 4.42 8.46
N ASP A 71 -21.81 5.60 7.86
CA ASP A 71 -22.66 6.71 8.27
C ASP A 71 -24.07 6.57 7.70
N ILE A 72 -24.91 5.83 8.40
CA ILE A 72 -26.31 5.56 8.01
C ILE A 72 -27.09 6.86 7.79
N ASP A 73 -26.98 7.83 8.69
CA ASP A 73 -27.74 9.08 8.60
C ASP A 73 -27.38 9.88 7.34
N SER A 74 -26.09 9.95 7.02
CA SER A 74 -25.61 10.58 5.79
C SER A 74 -26.09 9.85 4.55
N ILE A 75 -26.04 8.50 4.55
CA ILE A 75 -26.51 7.68 3.44
C ILE A 75 -28.01 7.86 3.19
N ILE A 76 -28.83 7.83 4.22
CA ILE A 76 -30.29 8.02 4.12
C ILE A 76 -30.61 9.44 3.64
N LYS A 77 -29.89 10.46 4.15
CA LYS A 77 -30.05 11.84 3.68
C LYS A 77 -29.76 11.94 2.19
N ILE A 78 -28.63 11.41 1.74
CA ILE A 78 -28.25 11.38 0.31
C ILE A 78 -29.32 10.64 -0.50
N ALA A 79 -29.82 9.52 -0.03
CA ALA A 79 -30.84 8.73 -0.72
C ALA A 79 -32.13 9.53 -0.92
N LYS A 80 -32.53 10.32 0.06
CA LYS A 80 -33.70 11.24 -0.05
C LYS A 80 -33.43 12.39 -1.00
N ASP A 81 -32.29 13.05 -0.86
CA ASP A 81 -31.90 14.19 -1.69
C ASP A 81 -31.78 13.78 -3.16
N ALA A 82 -31.25 12.59 -3.42
CA ALA A 82 -31.15 11.99 -4.75
C ALA A 82 -32.45 11.36 -5.25
N GLN A 83 -33.49 11.28 -4.42
CA GLN A 83 -34.79 10.66 -4.76
C GLN A 83 -34.64 9.23 -5.28
N VAL A 84 -33.88 8.38 -4.56
CA VAL A 84 -33.73 6.98 -4.93
C VAL A 84 -34.87 6.12 -4.40
N ASP A 85 -35.30 5.12 -5.16
CA ASP A 85 -36.34 4.17 -4.75
C ASP A 85 -35.80 3.05 -3.88
N ALA A 86 -34.50 2.72 -4.05
CA ALA A 86 -33.87 1.59 -3.40
C ALA A 86 -32.40 1.84 -3.07
N ILE A 87 -31.94 1.16 -2.02
CA ILE A 87 -30.52 1.09 -1.62
C ILE A 87 -30.04 -0.36 -1.76
N HIS A 88 -28.96 -0.56 -2.50
CA HIS A 88 -28.26 -1.84 -2.56
C HIS A 88 -26.97 -1.77 -1.74
N PRO A 89 -26.82 -2.54 -0.66
CA PRO A 89 -25.68 -2.44 0.23
C PRO A 89 -24.43 -3.20 -0.28
N GLY A 90 -24.55 -4.05 -1.29
CA GLY A 90 -23.47 -4.92 -1.78
C GLY A 90 -23.05 -5.96 -0.75
N TYR A 91 -21.74 -6.04 -0.48
CA TYR A 91 -21.15 -6.86 0.59
C TYR A 91 -20.15 -6.03 1.41
N GLY A 92 -19.88 -6.43 2.66
CA GLY A 92 -19.10 -5.63 3.62
C GLY A 92 -19.84 -4.37 4.08
N PHE A 93 -19.17 -3.50 4.79
CA PHE A 93 -19.76 -2.28 5.36
C PHE A 93 -21.12 -2.51 6.05
N LEU A 94 -22.17 -1.93 5.51
CA LEU A 94 -23.53 -1.99 6.06
C LEU A 94 -24.43 -3.08 5.43
N SER A 95 -23.87 -4.01 4.66
CA SER A 95 -24.65 -5.05 3.97
C SER A 95 -25.40 -6.00 4.91
N GLU A 96 -24.91 -6.16 6.12
CA GLU A 96 -25.53 -6.98 7.16
C GLU A 96 -26.07 -6.14 8.33
N SER A 97 -26.28 -4.81 8.13
CA SER A 97 -26.78 -3.90 9.17
C SER A 97 -28.30 -3.91 9.26
N PRO A 98 -28.87 -4.42 10.36
CA PRO A 98 -30.30 -4.30 10.62
C PRO A 98 -30.74 -2.84 10.76
N GLU A 99 -29.86 -1.96 11.22
CA GLU A 99 -30.11 -0.54 11.41
C GLU A 99 -30.32 0.17 10.07
N LEU A 100 -29.48 -0.13 9.05
CA LEU A 100 -29.67 0.45 7.71
C LEU A 100 -31.00 -0.03 7.11
N ALA A 101 -31.30 -1.33 7.21
CA ALA A 101 -32.56 -1.89 6.71
C ALA A 101 -33.77 -1.20 7.39
N GLU A 102 -33.72 -0.99 8.71
CA GLU A 102 -34.76 -0.29 9.46
C GLU A 102 -34.90 1.18 9.04
N GLN A 103 -33.78 1.88 8.82
CA GLN A 103 -33.83 3.28 8.38
C GLN A 103 -34.35 3.40 6.94
N CYS A 104 -34.07 2.46 6.06
CA CYS A 104 -34.68 2.40 4.74
C CYS A 104 -36.22 2.26 4.84
N GLU A 105 -36.71 1.30 5.66
CA GLU A 105 -38.14 1.07 5.88
C GLU A 105 -38.84 2.33 6.42
N LYS A 106 -38.25 3.01 7.41
CA LYS A 106 -38.79 4.24 7.99
C LYS A 106 -38.89 5.42 7.00
N ASN A 107 -38.10 5.41 5.96
CA ASN A 107 -38.04 6.48 4.96
C ASN A 107 -38.65 6.08 3.61
N ASP A 108 -39.41 4.99 3.54
CA ASP A 108 -40.04 4.45 2.33
C ASP A 108 -39.05 4.15 1.17
N ILE A 109 -37.81 3.79 1.52
CA ILE A 109 -36.76 3.36 0.62
C ILE A 109 -36.67 1.83 0.67
N THR A 110 -36.64 1.17 -0.47
CA THR A 110 -36.50 -0.30 -0.53
C THR A 110 -35.05 -0.70 -0.23
N PHE A 111 -34.84 -1.49 0.83
CA PHE A 111 -33.54 -2.13 1.08
C PHE A 111 -33.42 -3.40 0.23
N ILE A 112 -32.45 -3.45 -0.70
CA ILE A 112 -32.22 -4.64 -1.54
C ILE A 112 -31.40 -5.66 -0.77
N GLY A 113 -32.08 -6.48 -0.01
CA GLY A 113 -31.51 -7.47 0.90
C GLY A 113 -32.58 -8.09 1.79
N PRO A 114 -32.19 -8.95 2.74
CA PRO A 114 -33.11 -9.54 3.72
C PRO A 114 -33.70 -8.50 4.68
N SER A 115 -34.79 -8.89 5.35
CA SER A 115 -35.40 -8.03 6.36
C SER A 115 -34.46 -7.85 7.59
N LYS A 116 -34.70 -6.78 8.37
CA LYS A 116 -33.96 -6.52 9.61
C LYS A 116 -34.01 -7.69 10.61
N GLU A 117 -35.09 -8.43 10.63
CA GLU A 117 -35.24 -9.61 11.49
C GLU A 117 -34.32 -10.74 11.06
N ILE A 118 -34.24 -11.02 9.75
CA ILE A 118 -33.34 -12.02 9.18
C ILE A 118 -31.88 -11.61 9.42
N LEU A 119 -31.54 -10.33 9.18
CA LEU A 119 -30.20 -9.80 9.43
C LEU A 119 -29.81 -9.93 10.90
N LYS A 120 -30.68 -9.60 11.85
CA LYS A 120 -30.42 -9.79 13.28
C LYS A 120 -30.24 -11.25 13.66
N ARG A 121 -31.05 -12.13 13.10
CA ARG A 121 -31.06 -13.56 13.40
C ARG A 121 -29.78 -14.26 12.93
N PHE A 122 -29.32 -13.98 11.71
CA PHE A 122 -28.10 -14.57 11.17
C PHE A 122 -26.82 -13.82 11.56
N GLY A 123 -26.91 -12.59 11.99
CA GLY A 123 -25.79 -11.86 12.60
C GLY A 123 -25.33 -12.43 13.96
N ASN A 124 -26.17 -13.26 14.60
CA ASN A 124 -25.84 -13.97 15.83
C ASN A 124 -25.59 -15.46 15.53
N LYS A 125 -24.34 -15.92 15.72
CA LYS A 125 -23.93 -17.31 15.40
C LYS A 125 -24.69 -18.37 16.20
N THR A 126 -25.07 -18.07 17.45
CA THR A 126 -25.85 -19.00 18.29
C THR A 126 -27.27 -19.12 17.75
N GLU A 127 -27.90 -18.02 17.36
CA GLU A 127 -29.24 -18.05 16.75
C GLU A 127 -29.22 -18.73 15.38
N ALA A 128 -28.19 -18.49 14.57
CA ALA A 128 -28.03 -19.16 13.27
C ALA A 128 -27.93 -20.69 13.43
N LYS A 129 -27.17 -21.19 14.43
CA LYS A 129 -27.11 -22.61 14.76
C LYS A 129 -28.46 -23.19 15.17
N LYS A 130 -29.21 -22.49 16.03
CA LYS A 130 -30.57 -22.93 16.41
C LYS A 130 -31.47 -23.08 15.20
N VAL A 131 -31.44 -22.13 14.26
CA VAL A 131 -32.20 -22.22 13.01
C VAL A 131 -31.82 -23.48 12.21
N ALA A 132 -30.51 -23.80 12.11
CA ALA A 132 -30.06 -25.00 11.42
C ALA A 132 -30.53 -26.29 12.15
N GLU A 133 -30.48 -26.33 13.46
CA GLU A 133 -30.96 -27.45 14.28
C GLU A 133 -32.49 -27.62 14.14
N GLU A 134 -33.26 -26.53 14.19
CA GLU A 134 -34.71 -26.54 13.94
C GLU A 134 -35.04 -27.05 12.53
N ALA A 135 -34.21 -26.71 11.55
CA ALA A 135 -34.30 -27.22 10.19
C ALA A 135 -33.82 -28.66 10.00
N LYS A 136 -33.37 -29.30 11.09
CA LYS A 136 -32.78 -30.65 11.12
C LYS A 136 -31.53 -30.77 10.23
N VAL A 137 -30.72 -29.74 10.19
CA VAL A 137 -29.43 -29.72 9.51
C VAL A 137 -28.32 -29.83 10.55
N GLY A 138 -27.37 -30.76 10.32
CA GLY A 138 -26.27 -30.99 11.26
C GLY A 138 -25.37 -29.76 11.44
N THR A 139 -25.02 -29.48 12.68
CA THR A 139 -24.04 -28.42 13.02
C THR A 139 -22.76 -29.06 13.53
N VAL A 140 -21.64 -28.36 13.43
CA VAL A 140 -20.37 -28.85 14.02
C VAL A 140 -20.59 -29.05 15.52
N PRO A 141 -20.30 -30.25 16.08
CA PRO A 141 -20.42 -30.52 17.52
C PRO A 141 -19.68 -29.47 18.32
N SER A 142 -20.40 -28.81 19.23
CA SER A 142 -19.86 -27.66 19.95
C SER A 142 -20.38 -27.56 21.37
N VAL A 143 -19.61 -26.87 22.21
CA VAL A 143 -19.96 -26.56 23.61
C VAL A 143 -19.72 -25.08 23.86
N LEU A 144 -20.75 -24.38 24.38
CA LEU A 144 -20.61 -23.00 24.84
C LEU A 144 -19.86 -23.01 26.18
N VAL A 145 -18.86 -22.18 26.32
CA VAL A 145 -18.14 -22.03 27.60
C VAL A 145 -18.90 -21.03 28.47
N THR A 146 -19.40 -21.52 29.61
CA THR A 146 -20.11 -20.71 30.62
C THR A 146 -19.37 -20.82 31.95
N LYS A 147 -19.64 -19.89 32.85
CA LYS A 147 -19.07 -19.95 34.22
C LYS A 147 -19.48 -21.25 34.95
N ASP A 148 -20.64 -21.77 34.63
CA ASP A 148 -21.22 -22.94 35.31
C ASP A 148 -20.60 -24.25 34.82
N ASN A 149 -20.26 -24.34 33.52
CA ASN A 149 -19.68 -25.58 32.96
C ASN A 149 -18.16 -25.59 32.90
N LEU A 150 -17.48 -24.49 33.21
CA LEU A 150 -16.01 -24.38 33.13
C LEU A 150 -15.29 -25.49 33.92
N LYS A 151 -15.84 -25.93 35.06
CA LYS A 151 -15.29 -27.01 35.89
C LYS A 151 -15.41 -28.41 35.25
N ASN A 152 -16.37 -28.58 34.34
CA ASN A 152 -16.66 -29.85 33.67
C ASN A 152 -16.38 -29.81 32.17
N ILE A 153 -15.83 -28.70 31.68
CA ILE A 153 -15.66 -28.41 30.24
C ILE A 153 -14.79 -29.49 29.56
N GLU A 154 -13.79 -30.01 30.25
CA GLU A 154 -12.91 -31.06 29.72
C GLU A 154 -13.72 -32.32 29.39
N LYS A 155 -14.62 -32.74 30.25
CA LYS A 155 -15.47 -33.91 30.01
C LYS A 155 -16.47 -33.70 28.87
N GLU A 156 -16.95 -32.49 28.68
CA GLU A 156 -17.83 -32.14 27.58
C GLU A 156 -17.07 -32.13 26.26
N VAL A 157 -15.85 -31.59 26.25
CA VAL A 157 -14.97 -31.59 25.08
C VAL A 157 -14.47 -32.99 24.75
N GLU A 158 -14.21 -33.88 25.72
CA GLU A 158 -13.87 -35.28 25.47
C GLU A 158 -14.98 -36.03 24.71
N LYS A 159 -16.26 -35.69 24.92
CA LYS A 159 -17.37 -36.26 24.14
C LYS A 159 -17.36 -35.81 22.67
N ILE A 160 -16.92 -34.57 22.42
CA ILE A 160 -16.72 -34.05 21.08
C ILE A 160 -15.50 -34.69 20.40
N GLY A 161 -14.47 -35.00 21.20
CA GLY A 161 -13.20 -35.61 20.79
C GLY A 161 -12.23 -34.57 20.21
N TYR A 162 -10.95 -34.70 20.58
CA TYR A 162 -9.88 -33.86 20.02
C TYR A 162 -9.54 -34.24 18.56
N PRO A 163 -8.99 -33.31 17.76
CA PRO A 163 -8.74 -31.90 18.07
C PRO A 163 -10.03 -31.07 18.08
N VAL A 164 -10.02 -29.98 18.87
CA VAL A 164 -11.08 -28.98 18.92
C VAL A 164 -10.55 -27.58 18.66
N ILE A 165 -11.42 -26.65 18.36
CA ILE A 165 -11.08 -25.25 18.13
C ILE A 165 -11.88 -24.35 19.08
N VAL A 166 -11.20 -23.46 19.80
CA VAL A 166 -11.82 -22.43 20.65
C VAL A 166 -12.06 -21.19 19.80
N LYS A 167 -13.28 -20.66 19.83
CA LYS A 167 -13.70 -19.51 19.04
C LYS A 167 -14.44 -18.48 19.90
N ALA A 168 -14.26 -17.17 19.60
CA ALA A 168 -15.10 -16.13 20.17
C ALA A 168 -16.54 -16.21 19.61
N SER A 169 -17.55 -16.01 20.44
CA SER A 169 -18.97 -16.00 20.03
C SER A 169 -19.32 -14.77 19.19
N TRP A 170 -18.58 -13.69 19.34
CA TRP A 170 -18.78 -12.40 18.68
C TRP A 170 -17.60 -12.06 17.78
N GLY A 171 -17.88 -11.54 16.57
CA GLY A 171 -16.87 -11.14 15.60
C GLY A 171 -16.64 -12.14 14.47
N GLY A 172 -15.99 -11.66 13.39
CA GLY A 172 -15.69 -12.41 12.17
C GLY A 172 -14.21 -12.39 11.82
N GLY A 173 -13.82 -13.09 10.75
CA GLY A 173 -12.48 -13.02 10.19
C GLY A 173 -11.39 -13.82 10.92
N GLY A 174 -11.77 -14.84 11.71
CA GLY A 174 -10.80 -15.81 12.26
C GLY A 174 -9.93 -15.30 13.43
N ARG A 175 -10.17 -14.13 13.96
CA ARG A 175 -9.44 -13.59 15.12
C ARG A 175 -9.81 -14.34 16.39
N GLY A 176 -8.80 -14.74 17.18
CA GLY A 176 -8.99 -15.42 18.46
C GLY A 176 -9.32 -16.92 18.34
N MET A 177 -9.24 -17.54 17.15
CA MET A 177 -9.41 -18.97 16.99
C MET A 177 -8.13 -19.74 17.33
N ARG A 178 -8.27 -20.82 18.12
CA ARG A 178 -7.13 -21.61 18.60
C ARG A 178 -7.45 -23.09 18.54
N VAL A 179 -6.61 -23.86 17.83
CA VAL A 179 -6.74 -25.32 17.76
C VAL A 179 -6.11 -25.95 19.00
N VAL A 180 -6.86 -26.76 19.69
CA VAL A 180 -6.44 -27.51 20.89
C VAL A 180 -6.42 -29.00 20.55
N ARG A 181 -5.26 -29.64 20.68
CA ARG A 181 -5.04 -31.05 20.30
C ARG A 181 -5.10 -32.00 21.47
N SER A 182 -5.02 -31.49 22.69
CA SER A 182 -5.07 -32.28 23.91
C SER A 182 -5.75 -31.52 25.06
N SER A 183 -6.24 -32.26 26.06
CA SER A 183 -6.85 -31.70 27.24
C SER A 183 -5.93 -30.81 28.07
N LYS A 184 -4.62 -31.04 27.99
CA LYS A 184 -3.61 -30.31 28.77
C LYS A 184 -3.60 -28.82 28.53
N ASP A 185 -3.88 -28.39 27.28
CA ASP A 185 -3.80 -27.00 26.86
C ASP A 185 -5.16 -26.33 26.86
N LEU A 186 -6.26 -27.06 27.07
CA LEU A 186 -7.62 -26.60 26.84
C LEU A 186 -7.96 -25.34 27.66
N ILE A 187 -7.75 -25.39 28.97
CA ILE A 187 -8.12 -24.31 29.89
C ILE A 187 -7.32 -23.03 29.61
N ASP A 188 -6.02 -23.15 29.35
CA ASP A 188 -5.17 -22.01 29.01
C ASP A 188 -5.58 -21.34 27.70
N GLN A 189 -5.97 -22.15 26.70
CA GLN A 189 -6.42 -21.62 25.41
C GLN A 189 -7.81 -20.97 25.53
N ILE A 190 -8.73 -21.49 26.36
CA ILE A 190 -10.00 -20.86 26.67
C ILE A 190 -9.77 -19.49 27.32
N THR A 191 -8.96 -19.43 28.37
CA THR A 191 -8.67 -18.19 29.10
C THR A 191 -8.06 -17.12 28.22
N THR A 192 -7.14 -17.52 27.35
CA THR A 192 -6.50 -16.63 26.39
C THR A 192 -7.52 -16.11 25.37
N ALA A 193 -8.36 -16.99 24.81
CA ALA A 193 -9.39 -16.61 23.84
C ALA A 193 -10.44 -15.66 24.45
N GLN A 194 -10.84 -15.88 25.72
CA GLN A 194 -11.73 -15.00 26.45
C GLN A 194 -11.14 -13.60 26.64
N SER A 195 -9.86 -13.53 27.05
CA SER A 195 -9.16 -12.24 27.21
C SER A 195 -9.04 -11.47 25.92
N GLU A 196 -8.74 -12.15 24.80
CA GLU A 196 -8.67 -11.53 23.47
C GLU A 196 -10.06 -11.07 22.99
N SER A 197 -11.09 -11.89 23.19
CA SER A 197 -12.47 -11.55 22.84
C SER A 197 -12.96 -10.33 23.61
N LEU A 198 -12.68 -10.26 24.90
CA LEU A 198 -13.02 -9.10 25.74
C LEU A 198 -12.34 -7.82 25.24
N LYS A 199 -11.05 -7.89 24.90
CA LYS A 199 -10.29 -6.74 24.37
C LYS A 199 -10.76 -6.29 22.99
N ALA A 200 -11.12 -7.23 22.12
CA ALA A 200 -11.47 -6.94 20.74
C ALA A 200 -12.95 -6.55 20.55
N PHE A 201 -13.84 -7.16 21.33
CA PHE A 201 -15.31 -7.08 21.12
C PHE A 201 -16.09 -6.64 22.36
N GLY A 202 -15.42 -6.43 23.50
CA GLY A 202 -16.07 -6.05 24.77
C GLY A 202 -16.87 -7.18 25.44
N LYS A 203 -16.74 -8.43 24.96
CA LYS A 203 -17.44 -9.61 25.47
C LYS A 203 -16.48 -10.80 25.55
N ASP A 204 -16.58 -11.59 26.60
CA ASP A 204 -15.68 -12.73 26.89
C ASP A 204 -16.27 -14.10 26.51
N GLU A 205 -17.41 -14.12 25.82
CA GLU A 205 -18.06 -15.37 25.40
C GLU A 205 -17.23 -16.12 24.36
N VAL A 206 -16.93 -17.37 24.65
CA VAL A 206 -16.25 -18.30 23.74
C VAL A 206 -16.99 -19.62 23.68
N PHE A 207 -16.86 -20.34 22.58
CA PHE A 207 -17.35 -21.70 22.41
C PHE A 207 -16.27 -22.59 21.81
N ILE A 208 -16.42 -23.88 22.01
CA ILE A 208 -15.47 -24.91 21.56
C ILE A 208 -16.18 -25.76 20.52
N GLU A 209 -15.56 -25.98 19.39
CA GLU A 209 -16.11 -26.82 18.32
C GLU A 209 -15.12 -27.94 17.97
N LYS A 210 -15.64 -29.04 17.39
CA LYS A 210 -14.83 -30.07 16.76
C LYS A 210 -14.01 -29.43 15.62
N PHE A 211 -12.70 -29.65 15.63
CA PHE A 211 -11.83 -29.24 14.53
C PHE A 211 -11.74 -30.35 13.48
N LEU A 212 -12.17 -30.03 12.28
CA LEU A 212 -12.11 -30.94 11.13
C LEU A 212 -10.79 -30.67 10.39
N GLU A 213 -9.87 -31.62 10.41
CA GLU A 213 -8.51 -31.45 9.87
C GLU A 213 -8.48 -31.48 8.34
N ASP A 214 -9.39 -32.24 7.70
CA ASP A 214 -9.50 -32.40 6.25
C ASP A 214 -10.86 -31.92 5.75
N ALA A 215 -11.16 -30.66 6.04
CA ALA A 215 -12.42 -30.08 5.67
C ALA A 215 -12.33 -29.26 4.37
N ALA A 216 -13.34 -29.37 3.55
CA ALA A 216 -13.63 -28.44 2.45
C ALA A 216 -14.68 -27.43 2.91
N HIS A 217 -14.55 -26.19 2.45
CA HIS A 217 -15.50 -25.12 2.67
C HIS A 217 -16.45 -25.06 1.47
N ILE A 218 -17.66 -25.54 1.66
CA ILE A 218 -18.72 -25.58 0.64
C ILE A 218 -19.80 -24.58 1.01
N GLU A 219 -20.27 -23.83 0.05
CA GLU A 219 -21.33 -22.84 0.29
C GLU A 219 -22.39 -22.91 -0.82
N VAL A 220 -23.65 -22.70 -0.44
CA VAL A 220 -24.79 -22.77 -1.36
C VAL A 220 -25.40 -21.38 -1.52
N GLN A 221 -25.48 -20.93 -2.78
CA GLN A 221 -26.19 -19.69 -3.13
C GLN A 221 -27.68 -19.91 -3.09
N ILE A 222 -28.42 -19.08 -2.34
CA ILE A 222 -29.87 -19.12 -2.28
C ILE A 222 -30.49 -17.79 -2.74
N LEU A 223 -31.71 -17.87 -3.26
CA LEU A 223 -32.60 -16.75 -3.55
C LEU A 223 -33.97 -17.04 -2.97
N GLY A 224 -34.56 -16.06 -2.25
CA GLY A 224 -35.90 -16.14 -1.71
C GLY A 224 -36.74 -14.93 -2.12
N ASP A 225 -38.00 -15.17 -2.55
CA ASP A 225 -38.94 -14.11 -2.89
C ASP A 225 -39.89 -13.76 -1.73
N SER A 226 -40.69 -12.70 -1.89
CA SER A 226 -41.69 -12.28 -0.89
C SER A 226 -42.90 -13.20 -0.82
N HIS A 227 -43.03 -14.20 -1.72
CA HIS A 227 -44.12 -15.15 -1.81
C HIS A 227 -43.82 -16.50 -1.15
N GLY A 228 -42.65 -16.61 -0.49
CA GLY A 228 -42.24 -17.82 0.23
C GLY A 228 -41.54 -18.87 -0.66
N ASN A 229 -41.29 -18.57 -1.91
CA ASN A 229 -40.50 -19.46 -2.77
C ASN A 229 -39.02 -19.24 -2.52
N ILE A 230 -38.26 -20.33 -2.42
CA ILE A 230 -36.83 -20.33 -2.22
C ILE A 230 -36.23 -21.32 -3.19
N LEU A 231 -35.14 -20.89 -3.87
CA LEU A 231 -34.34 -21.72 -4.75
C LEU A 231 -32.86 -21.66 -4.40
N HIS A 232 -32.11 -22.64 -4.87
CA HIS A 232 -30.66 -22.63 -4.81
C HIS A 232 -30.05 -22.48 -6.21
N LEU A 233 -28.86 -21.87 -6.28
CA LEU A 233 -28.06 -21.76 -7.49
C LEU A 233 -26.79 -22.63 -7.40
N PHE A 234 -26.94 -23.80 -6.79
CA PHE A 234 -25.89 -24.77 -6.53
C PHE A 234 -24.81 -24.26 -5.58
N GLU A 235 -23.78 -25.06 -5.45
CA GLU A 235 -22.70 -24.83 -4.48
C GLU A 235 -21.45 -24.25 -5.15
N ARG A 236 -20.63 -23.65 -4.28
CA ARG A 236 -19.26 -23.22 -4.56
C ARG A 236 -18.29 -23.94 -3.63
N ASP A 237 -17.10 -24.26 -4.11
CA ASP A 237 -15.95 -24.67 -3.30
C ASP A 237 -15.07 -23.45 -3.01
N CYS A 238 -14.99 -23.08 -1.74
CA CYS A 238 -14.21 -21.96 -1.24
C CYS A 238 -13.10 -22.42 -0.28
N SER A 239 -12.60 -23.64 -0.46
CA SER A 239 -11.61 -24.25 0.45
C SER A 239 -10.23 -23.60 0.38
N LEU A 240 -9.89 -22.94 -0.74
CA LEU A 240 -8.58 -22.30 -0.89
C LEU A 240 -8.57 -20.94 -0.20
N GLN A 241 -8.15 -20.97 1.04
CA GLN A 241 -8.14 -19.84 1.96
C GLN A 241 -6.74 -19.64 2.54
N ARG A 242 -6.43 -18.41 2.91
CA ARG A 242 -5.31 -18.07 3.76
C ARG A 242 -5.82 -17.33 4.99
N ARG A 243 -5.51 -17.84 6.17
CA ARG A 243 -6.01 -17.27 7.44
C ARG A 243 -7.53 -16.99 7.39
N HIS A 244 -8.30 -17.92 6.85
CA HIS A 244 -9.76 -17.85 6.66
C HIS A 244 -10.23 -16.78 5.64
N GLN A 245 -9.34 -16.22 4.84
CA GLN A 245 -9.70 -15.38 3.71
C GLN A 245 -9.63 -16.17 2.41
N LYS A 246 -10.74 -16.23 1.68
CA LYS A 246 -10.86 -16.92 0.39
C LYS A 246 -9.95 -16.27 -0.65
N ILE A 247 -9.22 -17.08 -1.41
CA ILE A 247 -8.27 -16.62 -2.45
C ILE A 247 -8.71 -17.10 -3.83
N ILE A 248 -9.14 -18.35 -3.92
CA ILE A 248 -9.69 -18.95 -5.13
C ILE A 248 -11.01 -19.63 -4.79
N GLU A 249 -12.01 -19.40 -5.59
CA GLU A 249 -13.32 -20.00 -5.49
C GLU A 249 -13.68 -20.73 -6.79
N ARG A 250 -14.45 -21.81 -6.69
CA ARG A 250 -14.82 -22.68 -7.81
C ARG A 250 -16.31 -23.01 -7.78
N ALA A 251 -16.90 -23.20 -8.94
CA ALA A 251 -18.23 -23.77 -9.11
C ALA A 251 -18.26 -24.68 -10.35
N PRO A 252 -18.90 -25.87 -10.26
CA PRO A 252 -19.26 -26.56 -9.03
C PRO A 252 -18.04 -27.13 -8.29
N ALA A 253 -18.23 -27.60 -7.05
CA ALA A 253 -17.24 -28.37 -6.32
C ALA A 253 -17.00 -29.73 -6.98
N HIS A 254 -15.83 -29.89 -7.62
CA HIS A 254 -15.55 -31.04 -8.50
C HIS A 254 -15.45 -32.39 -7.79
N PHE A 255 -15.17 -32.40 -6.49
CA PHE A 255 -15.03 -33.62 -5.70
C PHE A 255 -16.36 -34.11 -5.08
N LEU A 256 -17.42 -33.29 -5.15
CA LEU A 256 -18.73 -33.70 -4.64
C LEU A 256 -19.43 -34.62 -5.64
N LYS A 257 -20.01 -35.72 -5.12
CA LYS A 257 -20.92 -36.55 -5.87
C LYS A 257 -22.29 -35.83 -6.02
N ASP A 258 -23.03 -36.17 -7.05
CA ASP A 258 -24.30 -35.50 -7.33
C ASP A 258 -25.32 -35.66 -6.19
N GLU A 259 -25.36 -36.84 -5.54
CA GLU A 259 -26.24 -37.11 -4.39
C GLU A 259 -25.87 -36.18 -3.21
N THR A 260 -24.60 -36.10 -2.88
CA THR A 260 -24.10 -35.22 -1.80
C THR A 260 -24.34 -33.72 -2.10
N ARG A 261 -24.17 -33.33 -3.35
CA ARG A 261 -24.49 -31.97 -3.82
C ARG A 261 -25.96 -31.64 -3.58
N GLU A 262 -26.84 -32.57 -3.98
CA GLU A 262 -28.29 -32.39 -3.78
C GLU A 262 -28.65 -32.31 -2.29
N GLU A 263 -28.04 -33.16 -1.45
CA GLU A 263 -28.26 -33.10 0.03
C GLU A 263 -27.84 -31.78 0.62
N ILE A 264 -26.66 -31.23 0.26
CA ILE A 264 -26.15 -29.94 0.75
C ILE A 264 -27.05 -28.80 0.27
N CYS A 265 -27.43 -28.79 -1.01
CA CYS A 265 -28.34 -27.78 -1.55
C CYS A 265 -29.74 -27.83 -0.88
N ASN A 266 -30.27 -29.01 -0.66
CA ASN A 266 -31.54 -29.19 0.06
C ASN A 266 -31.43 -28.77 1.54
N ALA A 267 -30.30 -28.98 2.19
CA ALA A 267 -30.06 -28.50 3.56
C ALA A 267 -30.09 -26.96 3.61
N ALA A 268 -29.48 -26.29 2.65
CA ALA A 268 -29.53 -24.83 2.55
C ALA A 268 -30.96 -24.30 2.37
N ILE A 269 -31.75 -24.96 1.51
CA ILE A 269 -33.17 -24.63 1.33
C ILE A 269 -33.98 -24.82 2.60
N LYS A 270 -33.74 -25.89 3.35
CA LYS A 270 -34.42 -26.12 4.66
C LYS A 270 -34.14 -25.00 5.65
N ILE A 271 -32.88 -24.60 5.79
CA ILE A 271 -32.50 -23.47 6.68
C ILE A 271 -33.18 -22.18 6.24
N ALA A 272 -33.14 -21.87 4.94
CA ALA A 272 -33.76 -20.66 4.41
C ALA A 272 -35.30 -20.63 4.60
N LYS A 273 -35.98 -21.77 4.40
CA LYS A 273 -37.43 -21.91 4.62
C LYS A 273 -37.82 -21.70 6.08
N GLN A 274 -36.98 -22.13 7.03
CA GLN A 274 -37.25 -22.00 8.48
C GLN A 274 -37.40 -20.54 8.93
N VAL A 275 -36.80 -19.60 8.17
CA VAL A 275 -36.86 -18.17 8.47
C VAL A 275 -37.64 -17.34 7.46
N ASN A 276 -38.32 -17.97 6.51
CA ASN A 276 -38.91 -17.32 5.32
C ASN A 276 -37.94 -16.34 4.67
N TYR A 277 -36.76 -16.86 4.27
CA TYR A 277 -35.65 -16.06 3.75
C TYR A 277 -36.09 -15.24 2.53
N PHE A 278 -35.66 -13.97 2.49
CA PHE A 278 -35.97 -13.04 1.42
C PHE A 278 -34.64 -12.41 0.90
N GLY A 279 -34.50 -12.26 -0.42
CA GLY A 279 -33.32 -11.74 -1.08
C GLY A 279 -32.29 -12.82 -1.43
N ALA A 280 -31.06 -12.38 -1.78
CA ALA A 280 -29.96 -13.28 -2.00
C ALA A 280 -29.21 -13.57 -0.69
N GLY A 281 -28.77 -14.81 -0.53
CA GLY A 281 -27.96 -15.23 0.61
C GLY A 281 -27.11 -16.44 0.27
N THR A 282 -26.20 -16.76 1.17
CA THR A 282 -25.31 -17.92 1.03
C THR A 282 -25.28 -18.69 2.35
N VAL A 283 -25.50 -19.99 2.25
CA VAL A 283 -25.40 -20.91 3.40
C VAL A 283 -24.07 -21.65 3.31
N GLU A 284 -23.23 -21.50 4.31
CA GLU A 284 -21.88 -22.07 4.38
C GLU A 284 -21.84 -23.37 5.18
N PHE A 285 -21.09 -24.36 4.66
CA PHE A 285 -20.90 -25.68 5.26
C PHE A 285 -19.43 -26.05 5.29
N LEU A 286 -19.02 -26.82 6.34
CA LEU A 286 -17.81 -27.63 6.31
C LEU A 286 -18.16 -29.03 5.85
N PHE A 287 -17.49 -29.50 4.81
CA PHE A 287 -17.59 -30.85 4.30
C PHE A 287 -16.34 -31.64 4.72
N ASP A 288 -16.52 -32.68 5.52
CA ASP A 288 -15.42 -33.58 5.91
C ASP A 288 -15.20 -34.60 4.80
N LYS A 289 -14.08 -34.49 4.10
CA LYS A 289 -13.74 -35.36 2.96
C LYS A 289 -13.54 -36.83 3.39
N LYS A 290 -13.22 -37.10 4.66
CA LYS A 290 -12.99 -38.45 5.17
C LYS A 290 -14.29 -39.19 5.46
N SER A 291 -15.23 -38.54 6.12
CA SER A 291 -16.52 -39.13 6.49
C SER A 291 -17.61 -38.91 5.44
N GLY A 292 -17.44 -37.97 4.53
CA GLY A 292 -18.46 -37.53 3.58
C GLY A 292 -19.61 -36.75 4.22
N GLN A 293 -19.49 -36.36 5.50
CA GLN A 293 -20.51 -35.58 6.21
C GLN A 293 -20.28 -34.10 6.03
N PHE A 294 -21.36 -33.35 6.08
CA PHE A 294 -21.31 -31.89 6.05
C PHE A 294 -21.99 -31.27 7.27
N TYR A 295 -21.51 -30.10 7.67
CA TYR A 295 -21.96 -29.40 8.86
C TYR A 295 -22.20 -27.91 8.54
N PHE A 296 -23.31 -27.38 8.99
CA PHE A 296 -23.62 -25.96 8.87
C PHE A 296 -22.62 -25.10 9.66
N ILE A 297 -22.20 -23.99 9.06
CA ILE A 297 -21.32 -22.97 9.68
C ILE A 297 -22.10 -21.70 9.98
N GLU A 298 -22.56 -21.03 8.90
CA GLU A 298 -23.20 -19.72 8.99
C GLU A 298 -24.04 -19.41 7.74
N VAL A 299 -24.85 -18.36 7.81
CA VAL A 299 -25.52 -17.77 6.66
C VAL A 299 -24.98 -16.35 6.49
N ASN A 300 -24.57 -16.02 5.26
CA ASN A 300 -24.26 -14.67 4.86
C ASN A 300 -25.50 -14.08 4.17
N PRO A 301 -26.29 -13.21 4.86
CA PRO A 301 -27.57 -12.72 4.35
C PRO A 301 -27.37 -11.55 3.36
N ARG A 302 -26.58 -11.77 2.34
CA ARG A 302 -26.19 -10.81 1.29
C ARG A 302 -25.58 -11.50 0.10
N ILE A 303 -25.32 -10.75 -0.94
CA ILE A 303 -24.43 -11.19 -2.03
C ILE A 303 -22.98 -11.34 -1.51
N GLN A 304 -22.23 -12.25 -2.08
CA GLN A 304 -20.82 -12.48 -1.73
C GLN A 304 -19.85 -12.08 -2.85
N VAL A 305 -18.56 -11.96 -2.52
CA VAL A 305 -17.49 -11.61 -3.48
C VAL A 305 -17.44 -12.61 -4.62
N GLU A 306 -17.60 -13.89 -4.31
CA GLU A 306 -17.49 -15.05 -5.19
C GLU A 306 -18.77 -15.42 -5.95
N HIS A 307 -19.80 -14.57 -5.93
CA HIS A 307 -21.04 -14.81 -6.69
C HIS A 307 -20.82 -15.03 -8.18
N THR A 308 -19.72 -14.51 -8.72
CA THR A 308 -19.41 -14.58 -10.16
C THR A 308 -19.29 -16.01 -10.70
N VAL A 309 -18.71 -16.94 -9.91
CA VAL A 309 -18.58 -18.35 -10.37
C VAL A 309 -19.95 -19.03 -10.50
N THR A 310 -20.89 -18.69 -9.60
CA THR A 310 -22.28 -19.17 -9.69
C THR A 310 -22.97 -18.60 -10.92
N GLU A 311 -22.81 -17.30 -11.19
CA GLU A 311 -23.38 -16.66 -12.36
C GLU A 311 -22.88 -17.28 -13.66
N GLU A 312 -21.57 -17.60 -13.75
CA GLU A 312 -20.98 -18.21 -14.94
C GLU A 312 -21.49 -19.64 -15.21
N VAL A 313 -21.70 -20.45 -14.17
CA VAL A 313 -22.15 -21.83 -14.36
C VAL A 313 -23.66 -21.98 -14.46
N THR A 314 -24.45 -21.02 -13.99
CA THR A 314 -25.92 -21.07 -14.03
C THR A 314 -26.52 -20.14 -15.08
N GLY A 315 -25.78 -19.13 -15.54
CA GLY A 315 -26.29 -18.09 -16.43
C GLY A 315 -27.26 -17.12 -15.76
N ILE A 316 -27.38 -17.12 -14.43
CA ILE A 316 -28.29 -16.26 -13.68
C ILE A 316 -27.53 -15.08 -13.08
N ASP A 317 -27.94 -13.87 -13.47
CA ASP A 317 -27.44 -12.63 -12.88
C ASP A 317 -28.06 -12.41 -11.50
N ILE A 318 -27.28 -12.67 -10.44
CA ILE A 318 -27.76 -12.62 -9.05
C ILE A 318 -28.15 -11.19 -8.64
N VAL A 319 -27.44 -10.16 -9.13
CA VAL A 319 -27.77 -8.77 -8.79
C VAL A 319 -29.08 -8.35 -9.46
N LYS A 320 -29.33 -8.73 -10.72
CA LYS A 320 -30.65 -8.52 -11.36
C LYS A 320 -31.75 -9.28 -10.65
N ALA A 321 -31.47 -10.52 -10.22
CA ALA A 321 -32.41 -11.30 -9.43
C ALA A 321 -32.77 -10.59 -8.10
N GLN A 322 -31.77 -10.03 -7.40
CA GLN A 322 -32.02 -9.25 -6.16
C GLN A 322 -32.92 -8.04 -6.42
N ILE A 323 -32.67 -7.30 -7.52
CA ILE A 323 -33.50 -6.15 -7.89
C ILE A 323 -34.95 -6.60 -8.15
N LYS A 324 -35.15 -7.67 -8.92
CA LYS A 324 -36.49 -8.20 -9.26
C LYS A 324 -37.24 -8.71 -8.02
N ILE A 325 -36.54 -9.40 -7.12
CA ILE A 325 -37.09 -9.81 -5.83
C ILE A 325 -37.54 -8.58 -5.01
N ALA A 326 -36.72 -7.52 -4.99
CA ALA A 326 -37.02 -6.27 -4.28
C ALA A 326 -38.20 -5.50 -4.91
N GLU A 327 -38.43 -5.63 -6.19
CA GLU A 327 -39.62 -5.12 -6.90
C GLU A 327 -40.90 -5.93 -6.58
N GLY A 328 -40.79 -7.10 -5.95
CA GLY A 328 -41.90 -7.98 -5.59
C GLY A 328 -42.19 -9.09 -6.61
N GLU A 329 -41.30 -9.30 -7.58
CA GLU A 329 -41.44 -10.39 -8.55
C GLU A 329 -41.35 -11.77 -7.90
N LYS A 330 -42.16 -12.69 -8.40
CA LYS A 330 -42.19 -14.06 -7.91
C LYS A 330 -41.17 -14.93 -8.67
N ILE A 331 -40.54 -15.87 -8.00
CA ILE A 331 -39.73 -16.92 -8.63
C ILE A 331 -40.58 -17.69 -9.62
N GLY A 332 -40.10 -17.81 -10.85
CA GLY A 332 -40.82 -18.41 -12.00
C GLY A 332 -41.66 -17.42 -12.81
N SER A 333 -41.75 -16.12 -12.43
CA SER A 333 -42.52 -15.13 -13.20
C SER A 333 -41.66 -14.26 -14.13
N HIS A 334 -40.35 -14.23 -13.92
CA HIS A 334 -39.43 -13.35 -14.66
C HIS A 334 -38.19 -14.15 -15.15
N PRO A 335 -37.65 -13.85 -16.33
CA PRO A 335 -36.45 -14.56 -16.83
C PRO A 335 -35.23 -14.49 -15.87
N ALA A 336 -35.05 -13.42 -15.09
CA ALA A 336 -34.01 -13.33 -14.08
C ALA A 336 -34.29 -14.17 -12.81
N LEU A 337 -35.49 -14.74 -12.69
CA LEU A 337 -35.96 -15.53 -11.54
C LEU A 337 -36.63 -16.82 -12.03
N PRO A 338 -35.86 -17.73 -12.68
CA PRO A 338 -36.42 -18.99 -13.22
C PRO A 338 -36.91 -19.90 -12.08
N LYS A 339 -37.63 -20.94 -12.42
CA LYS A 339 -37.97 -22.01 -11.49
C LYS A 339 -36.74 -22.90 -11.22
N GLN A 340 -36.75 -23.61 -10.09
CA GLN A 340 -35.63 -24.49 -9.70
C GLN A 340 -35.31 -25.53 -10.78
N GLU A 341 -36.36 -26.13 -11.41
CA GLU A 341 -36.22 -27.17 -12.41
C GLU A 341 -35.59 -26.68 -13.73
N ASP A 342 -35.60 -25.37 -13.99
CA ASP A 342 -35.04 -24.74 -15.19
C ASP A 342 -33.54 -24.38 -14.99
N ILE A 343 -33.05 -24.42 -13.76
CA ILE A 343 -31.67 -24.05 -13.43
C ILE A 343 -30.77 -25.29 -13.58
N LYS A 344 -29.74 -25.17 -14.41
CA LYS A 344 -28.78 -26.26 -14.67
C LYS A 344 -27.36 -25.76 -14.55
N LEU A 345 -26.49 -26.63 -14.05
CA LEU A 345 -25.06 -26.40 -14.11
C LEU A 345 -24.54 -26.55 -15.52
N ASN A 346 -23.84 -25.55 -16.03
CA ASN A 346 -23.22 -25.54 -17.33
C ASN A 346 -21.73 -25.27 -17.23
N GLY A 347 -20.91 -26.31 -17.35
CA GLY A 347 -19.46 -26.20 -17.27
C GLY A 347 -18.92 -25.94 -15.88
N TYR A 348 -17.77 -25.30 -15.84
CA TYR A 348 -16.96 -25.02 -14.65
C TYR A 348 -16.49 -23.57 -14.63
N ALA A 349 -16.52 -22.95 -13.48
CA ALA A 349 -15.97 -21.61 -13.28
C ALA A 349 -14.97 -21.58 -12.12
N ILE A 350 -13.96 -20.74 -12.26
CA ILE A 350 -12.96 -20.45 -11.23
C ILE A 350 -12.83 -18.94 -11.13
N GLN A 351 -12.86 -18.41 -9.90
CA GLN A 351 -12.52 -17.01 -9.58
C GLN A 351 -11.20 -16.96 -8.83
N CYS A 352 -10.30 -16.07 -9.23
CA CYS A 352 -9.12 -15.69 -8.48
C CYS A 352 -9.22 -14.24 -8.01
N ARG A 353 -8.95 -13.99 -6.74
CA ARG A 353 -8.88 -12.64 -6.18
C ARG A 353 -7.48 -12.07 -6.39
N VAL A 354 -7.32 -11.17 -7.33
CA VAL A 354 -6.08 -10.43 -7.51
C VAL A 354 -6.07 -9.26 -6.55
N THR A 355 -5.12 -9.28 -5.61
CA THR A 355 -4.97 -8.30 -4.55
C THR A 355 -3.63 -7.54 -4.66
N THR A 356 -3.60 -6.33 -4.11
CA THR A 356 -2.35 -5.55 -4.00
C THR A 356 -1.62 -5.92 -2.71
N GLU A 357 -1.13 -7.15 -2.67
CA GLU A 357 -0.41 -7.75 -1.54
C GLU A 357 0.88 -8.40 -1.99
N ASP A 358 1.87 -8.47 -1.10
CA ASP A 358 3.16 -9.13 -1.34
C ASP A 358 3.19 -10.52 -0.68
N PRO A 359 2.95 -11.62 -1.40
CA PRO A 359 2.94 -12.97 -0.83
C PRO A 359 4.26 -13.38 -0.20
N LEU A 360 5.39 -12.90 -0.73
CA LEU A 360 6.73 -13.19 -0.19
C LEU A 360 7.00 -12.44 1.12
N ASN A 361 6.20 -11.43 1.42
CA ASN A 361 6.27 -10.68 2.66
C ASN A 361 4.97 -10.84 3.47
N ASN A 362 4.57 -12.09 3.73
CA ASN A 362 3.37 -12.45 4.49
C ASN A 362 2.07 -11.79 4.01
N PHE A 363 1.92 -11.56 2.70
CA PHE A 363 0.76 -10.85 2.11
C PHE A 363 0.56 -9.45 2.69
N MET A 364 1.66 -8.77 3.01
CA MET A 364 1.56 -7.37 3.43
C MET A 364 0.94 -6.55 2.30
N PRO A 365 -0.13 -5.79 2.59
CA PRO A 365 -0.74 -4.90 1.61
C PRO A 365 0.27 -3.88 1.09
N ASP A 366 0.25 -3.64 -0.22
CA ASP A 366 1.08 -2.65 -0.88
C ASP A 366 0.22 -1.52 -1.45
N TYR A 367 0.71 -0.31 -1.33
CA TYR A 367 -0.01 0.91 -1.68
C TYR A 367 0.80 1.75 -2.66
N GLY A 368 0.13 2.56 -3.44
CA GLY A 368 0.82 3.46 -4.34
C GLY A 368 0.05 3.71 -5.64
N LYS A 369 0.73 4.30 -6.60
CA LYS A 369 0.14 4.59 -7.91
C LYS A 369 0.38 3.42 -8.87
N ILE A 370 -0.68 2.94 -9.49
CA ILE A 370 -0.59 1.98 -10.58
C ILE A 370 -0.02 2.70 -11.81
N MET A 371 1.20 2.35 -12.20
CA MET A 371 1.87 2.94 -13.36
C MET A 371 1.40 2.30 -14.66
N THR A 372 1.16 0.99 -14.64
CA THR A 372 0.67 0.23 -15.78
C THR A 372 -0.38 -0.76 -15.30
N TYR A 373 -1.51 -0.80 -15.98
CA TYR A 373 -2.52 -1.82 -15.83
C TYR A 373 -2.92 -2.36 -17.20
N ARG A 374 -2.70 -3.65 -17.41
CA ARG A 374 -3.21 -4.41 -18.55
C ARG A 374 -3.85 -5.66 -18.01
N SER A 375 -5.09 -5.92 -18.41
CA SER A 375 -5.86 -7.06 -17.98
C SER A 375 -5.89 -8.13 -19.07
N ALA A 376 -6.29 -9.33 -18.68
CA ALA A 376 -6.66 -10.40 -19.58
C ALA A 376 -7.99 -10.10 -20.28
N ALA A 377 -8.22 -10.78 -21.40
CA ALA A 377 -9.48 -10.75 -22.11
C ALA A 377 -9.70 -12.07 -22.88
N GLY A 378 -10.80 -12.17 -23.61
CA GLY A 378 -11.11 -13.28 -24.49
C GLY A 378 -12.22 -14.18 -23.99
N PHE A 379 -12.52 -15.20 -24.79
CA PHE A 379 -13.64 -16.12 -24.55
C PHE A 379 -13.53 -16.77 -23.16
N GLY A 380 -14.62 -16.70 -22.37
CA GLY A 380 -14.74 -17.31 -21.06
C GLY A 380 -13.85 -16.64 -20.00
N VAL A 381 -13.50 -15.35 -20.15
CA VAL A 381 -12.81 -14.53 -19.13
C VAL A 381 -13.69 -13.35 -18.77
N ARG A 382 -14.03 -13.26 -17.49
CA ARG A 382 -14.79 -12.16 -16.89
C ARG A 382 -13.92 -11.42 -15.89
N LEU A 383 -14.02 -10.10 -15.86
CA LEU A 383 -13.31 -9.23 -14.94
C LEU A 383 -14.29 -8.33 -14.19
N ASP A 384 -14.26 -8.42 -12.87
CA ASP A 384 -14.93 -7.48 -11.96
C ASP A 384 -13.86 -6.69 -11.25
N ALA A 385 -13.57 -5.49 -11.78
CA ALA A 385 -12.44 -4.66 -11.37
C ALA A 385 -12.88 -3.52 -10.45
N ALA A 386 -12.02 -3.23 -9.49
CA ALA A 386 -12.09 -2.08 -8.59
C ALA A 386 -11.42 -0.84 -9.23
N ASN A 387 -10.58 -0.12 -8.47
CA ASN A 387 -9.74 0.97 -8.98
C ASN A 387 -8.56 0.47 -9.82
N ALA A 388 -8.85 -0.39 -10.80
CA ALA A 388 -7.86 -1.09 -11.60
C ALA A 388 -7.64 -0.40 -12.96
N SER A 389 -6.91 0.69 -12.97
CA SER A 389 -6.47 1.37 -14.19
C SER A 389 -5.12 2.04 -14.01
N SER A 390 -4.41 2.30 -15.12
CA SER A 390 -3.18 3.09 -15.08
C SER A 390 -3.47 4.50 -14.55
N GLY A 391 -2.68 4.94 -13.59
CA GLY A 391 -2.87 6.21 -12.90
C GLY A 391 -3.69 6.15 -11.60
N SER A 392 -4.43 5.07 -11.35
CA SER A 392 -5.18 4.88 -10.10
C SER A 392 -4.26 4.80 -8.88
N ILE A 393 -4.74 5.33 -7.77
CA ILE A 393 -4.04 5.30 -6.48
C ILE A 393 -4.68 4.22 -5.60
N ILE A 394 -3.86 3.28 -5.15
CA ILE A 394 -4.23 2.30 -4.14
C ILE A 394 -3.92 2.89 -2.77
N THR A 395 -4.94 3.05 -1.95
CA THR A 395 -4.85 3.64 -0.63
C THR A 395 -4.76 2.57 0.47
N PRO A 396 -4.21 2.88 1.65
CA PRO A 396 -4.12 1.93 2.77
C PRO A 396 -5.41 1.80 3.58
N TYR A 397 -6.49 2.46 3.17
CA TYR A 397 -7.69 2.58 4.00
C TYR A 397 -8.71 1.47 3.79
N TYR A 398 -8.65 0.77 2.65
CA TYR A 398 -9.66 -0.20 2.23
C TYR A 398 -9.03 -1.55 1.89
N ASP A 399 -9.88 -2.52 1.59
CA ASP A 399 -9.47 -3.84 1.15
C ASP A 399 -8.52 -3.78 -0.06
N SER A 400 -7.56 -4.71 -0.10
CA SER A 400 -6.53 -4.83 -1.13
C SER A 400 -7.03 -5.40 -2.46
N LEU A 401 -8.29 -5.81 -2.56
CA LEU A 401 -8.87 -6.41 -3.76
C LEU A 401 -8.81 -5.43 -4.94
N LEU A 402 -8.08 -5.83 -5.99
CA LEU A 402 -7.92 -5.03 -7.20
C LEU A 402 -8.86 -5.46 -8.31
N VAL A 403 -8.95 -6.78 -8.56
CA VAL A 403 -9.82 -7.35 -9.58
C VAL A 403 -10.12 -8.81 -9.25
N LYS A 404 -11.38 -9.22 -9.49
CA LYS A 404 -11.78 -10.60 -9.54
C LYS A 404 -11.66 -11.08 -10.99
N VAL A 405 -10.85 -12.09 -11.21
CA VAL A 405 -10.70 -12.77 -12.49
C VAL A 405 -11.51 -14.05 -12.43
N THR A 406 -12.58 -14.13 -13.20
CA THR A 406 -13.40 -15.33 -13.29
C THR A 406 -13.24 -15.94 -14.67
N THR A 407 -12.93 -17.22 -14.74
CA THR A 407 -12.90 -17.97 -16.00
C THR A 407 -13.96 -19.05 -16.00
N TRP A 408 -14.51 -19.32 -17.19
CA TRP A 408 -15.48 -20.37 -17.42
C TRP A 408 -15.07 -21.24 -18.61
N ALA A 409 -15.33 -22.54 -18.52
CA ALA A 409 -15.21 -23.49 -19.63
C ALA A 409 -16.15 -24.69 -19.43
N THR A 410 -16.44 -25.43 -20.51
CA THR A 410 -17.24 -26.66 -20.44
C THR A 410 -16.56 -27.79 -19.67
N HIS A 411 -15.20 -27.79 -19.65
CA HIS A 411 -14.40 -28.78 -18.94
C HIS A 411 -13.51 -28.13 -17.92
N GLN A 412 -13.32 -28.79 -16.78
CA GLN A 412 -12.52 -28.29 -15.68
C GLN A 412 -11.07 -27.95 -16.06
N GLU A 413 -10.41 -28.83 -16.80
CA GLU A 413 -9.03 -28.61 -17.24
C GLU A 413 -8.89 -27.36 -18.12
N ASP A 414 -9.83 -27.13 -19.01
CA ASP A 414 -9.84 -25.96 -19.91
C ASP A 414 -10.08 -24.68 -19.10
N CYS A 415 -10.92 -24.76 -18.07
CA CYS A 415 -11.16 -23.64 -17.15
C CYS A 415 -9.88 -23.25 -16.40
N ILE A 416 -9.12 -24.24 -15.88
CA ILE A 416 -7.84 -24.03 -15.19
C ILE A 416 -6.80 -23.46 -16.15
N LYS A 417 -6.63 -24.05 -17.35
CA LYS A 417 -5.68 -23.55 -18.37
C LYS A 417 -6.02 -22.12 -18.81
N ARG A 418 -7.32 -21.79 -18.87
CA ARG A 418 -7.80 -20.44 -19.18
C ARG A 418 -7.48 -19.46 -18.06
N MET A 419 -7.60 -19.87 -16.81
CA MET A 419 -7.19 -19.06 -15.66
C MET A 419 -5.68 -18.82 -15.65
N ASP A 420 -4.85 -19.85 -15.87
CA ASP A 420 -3.41 -19.71 -15.97
C ASP A 420 -3.01 -18.68 -17.05
N ARG A 421 -3.58 -18.84 -18.26
CA ARG A 421 -3.38 -17.87 -19.33
C ARG A 421 -3.82 -16.47 -18.93
N ALA A 422 -5.00 -16.33 -18.35
CA ALA A 422 -5.53 -15.04 -17.95
C ALA A 422 -4.62 -14.35 -16.93
N LEU A 423 -4.17 -15.05 -15.87
CA LEU A 423 -3.26 -14.48 -14.87
C LEU A 423 -1.92 -14.05 -15.48
N ARG A 424 -1.36 -14.84 -16.43
CA ARG A 424 -0.11 -14.52 -17.13
C ARG A 424 -0.20 -13.31 -18.06
N GLU A 425 -1.39 -13.00 -18.58
CA GLU A 425 -1.62 -11.83 -19.43
C GLU A 425 -1.62 -10.52 -18.65
N PHE A 426 -1.89 -10.54 -17.35
CA PHE A 426 -1.86 -9.33 -16.54
C PHE A 426 -0.48 -8.66 -16.51
N ARG A 427 -0.48 -7.34 -16.59
CA ARG A 427 0.70 -6.49 -16.34
C ARG A 427 0.30 -5.35 -15.42
N ILE A 428 0.65 -5.48 -14.16
CA ILE A 428 0.41 -4.48 -13.14
C ILE A 428 1.77 -4.01 -12.64
N ARG A 429 1.99 -2.69 -12.67
CA ARG A 429 3.23 -2.04 -12.26
C ARG A 429 2.92 -0.88 -11.32
N GLY A 430 3.84 -0.60 -10.41
CA GLY A 430 3.72 0.46 -9.42
C GLY A 430 3.28 -0.02 -8.04
N VAL A 431 2.64 -1.19 -7.97
CA VAL A 431 2.29 -1.90 -6.75
C VAL A 431 2.59 -3.39 -6.89
N LYS A 432 2.88 -4.06 -5.80
CA LYS A 432 3.01 -5.50 -5.74
C LYS A 432 1.62 -6.14 -5.76
N THR A 433 1.54 -7.37 -6.28
CA THR A 433 0.30 -8.14 -6.36
C THR A 433 0.56 -9.61 -6.08
N ASN A 434 -0.50 -10.35 -5.74
CA ASN A 434 -0.44 -11.79 -5.54
C ASN A 434 -0.51 -12.63 -6.84
N LEU A 435 -0.42 -12.01 -8.03
CA LEU A 435 -0.59 -12.71 -9.33
C LEU A 435 0.30 -13.94 -9.47
N VAL A 436 1.61 -13.83 -9.20
CA VAL A 436 2.54 -14.94 -9.36
C VAL A 436 2.26 -16.07 -8.37
N PHE A 437 1.81 -15.72 -7.16
CA PHE A 437 1.35 -16.71 -6.19
C PHE A 437 0.10 -17.46 -6.68
N LEU A 438 -0.85 -16.75 -7.27
CA LEU A 438 -2.03 -17.37 -7.88
C LEU A 438 -1.65 -18.30 -9.03
N GLU A 439 -0.71 -17.91 -9.91
CA GLU A 439 -0.16 -18.79 -10.96
C GLU A 439 0.48 -20.06 -10.36
N SER A 440 1.27 -19.93 -9.28
CA SER A 440 1.86 -21.06 -8.59
C SER A 440 0.79 -21.99 -8.02
N LEU A 441 -0.26 -21.43 -7.41
CA LEU A 441 -1.31 -22.20 -6.74
C LEU A 441 -2.15 -22.99 -7.75
N ILE A 442 -2.61 -22.37 -8.85
CA ILE A 442 -3.46 -23.07 -9.84
C ILE A 442 -2.72 -24.12 -10.66
N ASN A 443 -1.38 -24.04 -10.72
CA ASN A 443 -0.52 -25.03 -11.38
C ASN A 443 0.02 -26.10 -10.41
N ASN A 444 -0.30 -26.00 -9.13
CA ASN A 444 0.12 -26.99 -8.15
C ASN A 444 -0.59 -28.33 -8.37
N LYS A 445 0.15 -29.44 -8.25
CA LYS A 445 -0.37 -30.78 -8.51
C LYS A 445 -1.57 -31.13 -7.62
N ASP A 446 -1.50 -30.82 -6.33
CA ASP A 446 -2.59 -31.13 -5.41
C ASP A 446 -3.85 -30.31 -5.75
N PHE A 447 -3.70 -29.06 -6.23
CA PHE A 447 -4.81 -28.27 -6.71
C PHE A 447 -5.46 -28.90 -7.95
N LEU A 448 -4.64 -29.36 -8.91
CA LEU A 448 -5.13 -30.00 -10.15
C LEU A 448 -5.88 -31.30 -9.87
N GLU A 449 -5.40 -32.09 -8.91
CA GLU A 449 -5.98 -33.35 -8.49
C GLU A 449 -7.14 -33.21 -7.48
N GLY A 450 -7.35 -32.00 -6.92
CA GLY A 450 -8.38 -31.75 -5.92
C GLY A 450 -7.99 -32.13 -4.49
N ASN A 451 -6.72 -32.40 -4.26
CA ASN A 451 -6.15 -32.84 -2.98
C ASN A 451 -5.80 -31.64 -2.08
N TYR A 452 -6.77 -30.79 -1.81
CA TYR A 452 -6.59 -29.59 -0.96
C TYR A 452 -7.74 -29.47 0.05
N ASN A 453 -7.51 -28.77 1.12
CA ASN A 453 -8.45 -28.46 2.18
C ASN A 453 -8.31 -27.00 2.62
N THR A 454 -9.04 -26.60 3.65
CA THR A 454 -9.02 -25.21 4.14
C THR A 454 -7.67 -24.72 4.69
N ASN A 455 -6.74 -25.63 5.02
CA ASN A 455 -5.40 -25.32 5.52
C ASN A 455 -4.31 -25.40 4.43
N PHE A 456 -4.69 -25.74 3.21
CA PHE A 456 -3.75 -26.02 2.12
C PHE A 456 -2.75 -24.90 1.88
N VAL A 457 -3.23 -23.67 1.76
CA VAL A 457 -2.39 -22.50 1.48
C VAL A 457 -1.41 -22.20 2.62
N ASP A 458 -1.86 -22.37 3.87
CA ASP A 458 -1.03 -22.08 5.04
C ASP A 458 0.05 -23.16 5.31
N THR A 459 -0.15 -24.37 4.81
CA THR A 459 0.73 -25.53 5.07
C THR A 459 1.73 -25.83 3.96
N LYS A 460 1.41 -25.48 2.72
CA LYS A 460 2.22 -25.79 1.53
C LYS A 460 3.25 -24.70 1.22
N LYS A 461 4.47 -24.86 1.76
CA LYS A 461 5.57 -23.90 1.53
C LYS A 461 6.01 -23.78 0.08
N GLU A 462 5.89 -24.82 -0.70
CA GLU A 462 6.24 -24.85 -2.14
C GLU A 462 5.44 -23.85 -2.99
N LEU A 463 4.25 -23.44 -2.54
CA LEU A 463 3.46 -22.40 -3.20
C LEU A 463 4.17 -21.04 -3.22
N TYR A 464 5.12 -20.83 -2.32
CA TYR A 464 5.89 -19.60 -2.18
C TYR A 464 7.28 -19.69 -2.83
N ASP A 465 7.67 -20.87 -3.32
CA ASP A 465 8.96 -21.08 -3.99
C ASP A 465 8.85 -20.80 -5.48
N TYR A 466 8.66 -19.55 -5.81
CA TYR A 466 8.63 -19.07 -7.19
C TYR A 466 9.55 -17.88 -7.39
N ASN A 467 10.19 -17.85 -8.53
CA ASN A 467 10.95 -16.69 -8.98
C ASN A 467 10.01 -15.74 -9.74
N PRO A 468 9.76 -14.52 -9.25
CA PRO A 468 8.97 -13.56 -9.99
C PRO A 468 9.52 -13.39 -11.40
N GLN A 469 8.67 -13.53 -12.42
CA GLN A 469 9.08 -13.34 -13.81
C GLN A 469 9.60 -11.93 -13.99
N LYS A 470 10.89 -11.80 -14.30
CA LYS A 470 11.49 -10.52 -14.63
C LYS A 470 10.96 -10.03 -15.97
N ASP A 471 10.44 -8.82 -16.00
CA ASP A 471 10.11 -8.16 -17.25
C ASP A 471 11.37 -7.85 -18.09
N ARG A 472 11.16 -7.39 -19.31
CA ARG A 472 12.26 -7.09 -20.22
C ARG A 472 13.25 -6.07 -19.63
N ALA A 473 12.74 -5.03 -18.96
CA ALA A 473 13.59 -4.00 -18.35
C ALA A 473 14.40 -4.59 -17.18
N SER A 474 13.77 -5.36 -16.29
CA SER A 474 14.44 -6.05 -15.18
C SER A 474 15.49 -7.07 -15.68
N LYS A 475 15.21 -7.77 -16.79
CA LYS A 475 16.20 -8.67 -17.42
C LYS A 475 17.41 -7.89 -17.96
N ILE A 476 17.18 -6.76 -18.63
CA ILE A 476 18.25 -5.89 -19.13
C ILE A 476 19.08 -5.34 -17.98
N VAL A 477 18.43 -4.79 -16.94
CA VAL A 477 19.13 -4.26 -15.76
C VAL A 477 19.92 -5.36 -15.06
N SER A 478 19.36 -6.56 -14.90
CA SER A 478 20.07 -7.70 -14.31
C SER A 478 21.26 -8.14 -15.18
N TYR A 479 21.11 -8.14 -16.50
CA TYR A 479 22.20 -8.44 -17.43
C TYR A 479 23.32 -7.39 -17.34
N LEU A 480 22.96 -6.11 -17.41
CA LEU A 480 23.96 -5.03 -17.29
C LEU A 480 24.65 -5.06 -15.92
N GLY A 481 23.90 -5.28 -14.84
CA GLY A 481 24.47 -5.45 -13.50
C GLY A 481 25.45 -6.63 -13.42
N ASN A 482 25.10 -7.75 -14.03
CA ASN A 482 25.98 -8.91 -14.10
C ASN A 482 27.28 -8.61 -14.90
N ILE A 483 27.15 -7.93 -16.04
CA ILE A 483 28.32 -7.50 -16.84
C ILE A 483 29.22 -6.54 -16.05
N ILE A 484 28.63 -5.59 -15.34
CA ILE A 484 29.39 -4.60 -14.54
C ILE A 484 30.12 -5.27 -13.37
N VAL A 485 29.47 -6.22 -12.68
CA VAL A 485 30.03 -6.85 -11.47
C VAL A 485 30.97 -8.00 -11.80
N ASN A 486 30.60 -8.85 -12.78
CA ASN A 486 31.30 -10.11 -13.06
C ASN A 486 32.09 -10.06 -14.36
N GLY A 487 32.03 -8.93 -15.11
CA GLY A 487 32.66 -8.77 -16.43
C GLY A 487 31.84 -9.41 -17.56
N HIS A 488 32.15 -9.01 -18.78
CA HIS A 488 31.52 -9.58 -19.97
C HIS A 488 32.07 -10.99 -20.24
N PRO A 489 31.27 -12.00 -20.58
CA PRO A 489 31.75 -13.36 -20.85
C PRO A 489 32.87 -13.43 -21.90
N ASP A 490 32.78 -12.61 -22.94
CA ASP A 490 33.75 -12.60 -24.05
C ASP A 490 35.13 -11.99 -23.69
N ILE A 491 35.24 -11.35 -22.52
CA ILE A 491 36.50 -10.81 -21.99
C ILE A 491 36.90 -11.44 -20.66
N SER A 492 36.18 -12.47 -20.20
CA SER A 492 36.43 -13.23 -18.96
C SER A 492 37.69 -14.08 -19.01
N GLY A 493 38.74 -13.67 -19.50
CA GLY A 493 40.09 -14.27 -19.51
C GLY A 493 41.14 -13.21 -19.62
N ARG A 494 40.73 -11.95 -19.79
CA ARG A 494 41.65 -10.81 -19.72
C ARG A 494 41.76 -10.38 -18.27
N ILE A 495 42.67 -11.03 -17.55
CA ILE A 495 43.05 -10.60 -16.21
C ILE A 495 43.72 -9.23 -16.38
N HIS A 496 42.98 -8.15 -16.13
CA HIS A 496 43.60 -6.90 -15.76
C HIS A 496 44.10 -7.11 -14.32
N ASP A 497 45.37 -7.37 -14.21
CA ASP A 497 46.05 -7.42 -12.92
C ASP A 497 46.07 -6.00 -12.35
N ASN A 498 45.00 -5.61 -11.69
CA ASN A 498 44.92 -4.35 -10.98
C ASN A 498 45.63 -4.40 -9.63
N SER A 499 46.18 -5.56 -9.24
CA SER A 499 46.88 -5.75 -7.98
C SER A 499 48.26 -5.09 -7.91
N THR A 500 48.78 -4.66 -9.04
CA THR A 500 50.12 -4.08 -9.14
C THR A 500 50.16 -2.56 -9.34
N VAL A 501 49.01 -1.90 -9.45
CA VAL A 501 49.00 -0.42 -9.53
C VAL A 501 48.97 0.12 -8.10
N GLU A 502 50.17 0.25 -7.49
CA GLU A 502 50.33 1.13 -6.34
C GLU A 502 50.06 2.57 -6.81
N VAL A 503 48.96 3.13 -6.34
CA VAL A 503 48.64 4.55 -6.57
C VAL A 503 49.73 5.36 -5.86
N GLN A 504 50.68 5.86 -6.65
CA GLN A 504 51.64 6.82 -6.12
C GLN A 504 50.97 8.16 -5.90
N ILE A 505 50.74 8.48 -4.65
CA ILE A 505 50.17 9.77 -4.23
C ILE A 505 51.28 10.79 -4.37
N PRO A 506 51.12 11.85 -5.20
CA PRO A 506 52.09 12.90 -5.31
C PRO A 506 52.30 13.55 -3.93
N LEU A 507 53.55 13.48 -3.43
CA LEU A 507 53.92 14.21 -2.23
C LEU A 507 53.88 15.72 -2.55
N SER A 508 52.95 16.43 -1.88
CA SER A 508 52.88 17.88 -2.02
C SER A 508 54.05 18.54 -1.28
N ASN A 509 54.94 19.18 -2.08
CA ASN A 509 56.04 20.00 -1.54
C ASN A 509 55.61 21.43 -1.23
N ASN A 510 54.33 21.74 -1.26
CA ASN A 510 53.80 23.09 -1.04
C ASN A 510 53.80 23.44 0.45
N LYS A 511 54.39 24.60 0.78
CA LYS A 511 54.22 25.22 2.09
C LYS A 511 52.74 25.34 2.42
N LYS A 512 52.33 24.84 3.57
CA LYS A 512 50.98 24.86 4.04
C LYS A 512 50.56 26.31 4.38
N ASP A 513 49.88 27.00 3.48
CA ASP A 513 48.99 28.08 3.86
C ASP A 513 47.72 27.45 4.43
N THR A 514 47.73 27.28 5.74
CA THR A 514 46.59 26.65 6.43
C THR A 514 45.63 27.74 6.85
N ASN A 515 44.68 28.08 6.00
CA ASN A 515 43.45 28.69 6.47
C ASN A 515 42.69 27.62 7.27
N ASN A 516 42.63 27.79 8.59
CA ASN A 516 41.90 26.87 9.44
C ASN A 516 40.52 27.46 9.75
N TYR A 517 39.55 27.22 8.83
CA TYR A 517 38.17 27.69 9.01
C TYR A 517 37.48 27.10 10.23
N VAL A 518 37.94 25.95 10.74
CA VAL A 518 37.42 25.36 11.99
C VAL A 518 37.77 26.23 13.19
N ASP A 519 39.01 26.71 13.25
CA ASP A 519 39.43 27.60 14.34
C ASP A 519 38.79 28.99 14.21
N ASP A 520 38.70 29.50 12.99
CA ASP A 520 38.00 30.76 12.73
C ASP A 520 36.53 30.69 13.19
N LEU A 521 35.80 29.63 12.88
CA LEU A 521 34.42 29.46 13.32
C LEU A 521 34.30 29.40 14.83
N LYS A 522 35.22 28.66 15.52
CA LYS A 522 35.25 28.56 16.98
C LYS A 522 35.49 29.91 17.65
N GLN A 523 36.37 30.70 17.07
CA GLN A 523 36.76 32.02 17.69
C GLN A 523 35.72 33.11 17.40
N LEU A 524 35.17 33.15 16.21
CA LEU A 524 34.31 34.25 15.74
C LEU A 524 32.83 33.98 16.01
N GLY A 525 32.43 32.71 16.07
CA GLY A 525 31.06 32.29 16.03
C GLY A 525 30.43 32.43 14.61
N PRO A 526 29.23 31.85 14.36
CA PRO A 526 28.70 31.72 13.02
C PRO A 526 28.42 33.06 12.31
N GLU A 527 27.91 34.08 13.00
CA GLU A 527 27.58 35.38 12.40
C GLU A 527 28.81 36.13 11.90
N LYS A 528 29.82 36.30 12.78
CA LYS A 528 31.08 37.00 12.40
C LYS A 528 31.88 36.16 11.37
N PHE A 529 31.79 34.84 11.47
CA PHE A 529 32.43 33.96 10.52
C PHE A 529 31.80 34.11 9.13
N ALA A 530 30.46 34.14 9.03
CA ALA A 530 29.78 34.41 7.77
C ALA A 530 30.18 35.78 7.17
N LYS A 531 30.30 36.81 7.99
CA LYS A 531 30.81 38.12 7.56
C LYS A 531 32.25 38.02 7.00
N LYS A 532 33.16 37.32 7.70
CA LYS A 532 34.52 37.04 7.19
C LYS A 532 34.50 36.37 5.83
N ILE A 533 33.60 35.36 5.62
CA ILE A 533 33.43 34.68 4.32
C ILE A 533 32.98 35.70 3.24
N LYS A 534 32.02 36.58 3.56
CA LYS A 534 31.53 37.61 2.62
C LYS A 534 32.62 38.62 2.22
N GLU A 535 33.54 38.92 3.11
CA GLU A 535 34.66 39.86 2.90
C GLU A 535 35.83 39.21 2.12
N THR A 536 35.79 37.88 1.90
CA THR A 536 36.81 37.17 1.14
C THR A 536 36.75 37.57 -0.34
N SER A 537 37.91 37.87 -0.95
CA SER A 537 38.00 38.40 -2.32
C SER A 537 37.97 37.36 -3.42
N TYR A 538 37.92 36.08 -3.08
CA TYR A 538 37.89 34.94 -4.00
C TYR A 538 36.79 33.97 -3.62
N THR A 539 36.32 33.21 -4.60
CA THR A 539 35.27 32.20 -4.37
C THR A 539 35.83 30.99 -3.63
N LEU A 540 35.16 30.56 -2.58
CA LEU A 540 35.49 29.39 -1.79
C LEU A 540 34.84 28.13 -2.40
N ILE A 541 35.37 26.96 -2.06
CA ILE A 541 34.92 25.66 -2.60
C ILE A 541 34.49 24.75 -1.45
N THR A 542 33.31 24.19 -1.56
CA THR A 542 32.86 23.02 -0.82
C THR A 542 33.05 21.77 -1.68
N ASP A 543 33.72 20.75 -1.14
CA ASP A 543 33.80 19.46 -1.79
C ASP A 543 32.61 18.56 -1.38
N THR A 544 31.89 18.01 -2.36
CA THR A 544 30.70 17.18 -2.17
C THR A 544 30.97 15.69 -2.38
N THR A 545 32.21 15.29 -2.64
CA THR A 545 32.61 13.92 -3.01
C THR A 545 32.14 12.89 -1.98
N MET A 546 32.25 13.21 -0.68
CA MET A 546 31.93 12.28 0.40
C MET A 546 30.45 12.20 0.78
N ARG A 547 29.59 12.96 0.11
CA ARG A 547 28.14 12.88 0.30
C ARG A 547 27.36 12.91 -1.01
N ASP A 548 27.19 14.09 -1.65
CA ASP A 548 26.26 14.27 -2.77
C ASP A 548 26.77 13.59 -4.05
N ALA A 549 28.06 13.65 -4.33
CA ALA A 549 28.64 13.02 -5.51
C ALA A 549 28.40 11.51 -5.51
N HIS A 550 28.75 10.79 -4.45
CA HIS A 550 28.51 9.35 -4.41
C HIS A 550 27.02 8.99 -4.17
N GLN A 551 26.24 9.89 -3.60
CA GLN A 551 24.78 9.72 -3.58
C GLN A 551 24.22 9.71 -5.00
N SER A 552 24.70 10.60 -5.85
CA SER A 552 24.22 10.79 -7.21
C SER A 552 24.74 9.74 -8.19
N LEU A 553 26.00 9.32 -8.05
CA LEU A 553 26.65 8.36 -8.98
C LEU A 553 26.55 6.90 -8.51
N LEU A 554 26.64 6.65 -7.22
CA LEU A 554 26.75 5.31 -6.63
C LEU A 554 25.60 4.96 -5.71
N ALA A 555 24.47 5.66 -5.82
CA ALA A 555 23.31 5.50 -4.95
C ALA A 555 23.68 5.45 -3.45
N THR A 556 24.63 6.28 -3.04
CA THR A 556 25.16 6.39 -1.66
C THR A 556 25.86 5.10 -1.18
N ARG A 557 26.45 4.32 -2.07
CA ARG A 557 27.06 3.00 -1.75
C ARG A 557 28.55 3.05 -1.43
N MET A 558 29.16 4.25 -1.31
CA MET A 558 30.56 4.36 -0.86
C MET A 558 30.66 3.96 0.61
N ARG A 559 31.54 3.01 0.92
CA ARG A 559 31.72 2.49 2.29
C ARG A 559 32.47 3.48 3.17
N THR A 560 32.26 3.35 4.47
CA THR A 560 32.96 4.20 5.46
C THR A 560 34.48 4.10 5.33
N ASP A 561 35.03 2.91 5.15
CA ASP A 561 36.49 2.74 5.00
C ASP A 561 37.04 3.44 3.77
N ASP A 562 36.33 3.41 2.64
CA ASP A 562 36.75 4.08 1.41
C ASP A 562 36.84 5.60 1.62
N ILE A 563 35.87 6.18 2.32
CA ILE A 563 35.81 7.61 2.65
C ILE A 563 36.91 8.00 3.64
N VAL A 564 37.03 7.23 4.73
CA VAL A 564 37.96 7.53 5.83
C VAL A 564 39.41 7.40 5.40
N ASN A 565 39.73 6.46 4.52
CA ASN A 565 41.09 6.28 4.01
C ASN A 565 41.59 7.47 3.23
N ILE A 566 40.73 8.19 2.51
CA ILE A 566 41.13 9.40 1.75
C ILE A 566 41.01 10.68 2.56
N ALA A 567 40.25 10.67 3.66
CA ALA A 567 39.99 11.88 4.45
C ALA A 567 41.24 12.54 5.02
N GLN A 568 42.26 11.77 5.40
CA GLN A 568 43.53 12.30 5.85
C GLN A 568 44.26 13.12 4.75
N TYR A 569 44.21 12.64 3.50
CA TYR A 569 44.83 13.35 2.36
C TYR A 569 44.08 14.65 2.06
N TYR A 570 42.75 14.69 2.22
CA TYR A 570 41.99 15.92 2.13
C TYR A 570 42.45 16.92 3.21
N ASN A 571 42.58 16.46 4.45
CA ASN A 571 43.03 17.31 5.53
C ASN A 571 44.45 17.88 5.31
N GLU A 572 45.32 17.11 4.70
CA GLU A 572 46.72 17.51 4.46
C GLU A 572 46.88 18.39 3.24
N ASN A 573 46.12 18.12 2.15
CA ASN A 573 46.36 18.74 0.84
C ASN A 573 45.25 19.71 0.41
N LEU A 574 44.06 19.63 0.98
CA LEU A 574 42.88 20.43 0.65
C LEU A 574 42.32 21.20 1.83
N SER A 575 43.17 21.57 2.81
CA SER A 575 42.76 22.31 4.03
C SER A 575 42.20 23.71 3.75
N ASN A 576 42.33 24.21 2.51
CA ASN A 576 41.75 25.48 2.07
C ASN A 576 40.31 25.38 1.59
N LEU A 577 39.73 24.18 1.53
CA LEU A 577 38.32 24.02 1.26
C LEU A 577 37.49 24.74 2.32
N PHE A 578 36.40 25.40 1.90
CA PHE A 578 35.45 25.97 2.84
C PHE A 578 34.85 24.88 3.72
N SER A 579 34.33 23.82 3.14
CA SER A 579 33.78 22.68 3.86
C SER A 579 33.89 21.37 3.09
N LEU A 580 33.72 20.27 3.81
CA LEU A 580 33.57 18.94 3.27
C LEU A 580 32.13 18.48 3.52
N GLU A 581 31.32 18.39 2.45
CA GLU A 581 29.98 17.84 2.58
C GLU A 581 30.08 16.31 2.69
N CYS A 582 29.84 15.77 3.86
CA CYS A 582 30.13 14.36 4.17
C CYS A 582 28.99 13.59 4.82
N TRP A 583 27.88 14.24 5.17
CA TRP A 583 26.82 13.60 5.93
C TRP A 583 25.43 14.15 5.59
N GLY A 584 24.36 13.50 6.12
CA GLY A 584 22.97 13.87 5.85
C GLY A 584 22.44 13.29 4.54
N GLY A 585 21.37 13.83 4.02
CA GLY A 585 20.71 13.32 2.82
C GLY A 585 20.32 11.85 2.95
N ALA A 586 20.72 11.02 1.98
CA ALA A 586 20.48 9.58 1.99
C ALA A 586 21.59 8.78 2.73
N THR A 587 22.68 9.41 3.13
CA THR A 587 23.81 8.73 3.79
C THR A 587 23.37 7.96 5.02
N PHE A 588 22.53 8.59 5.86
CA PHE A 588 22.09 7.99 7.13
C PHE A 588 21.32 6.67 6.90
N ASP A 589 20.28 6.71 6.08
CA ASP A 589 19.45 5.55 5.78
C ASP A 589 20.24 4.46 5.02
N THR A 590 21.02 4.87 4.03
CA THR A 590 21.79 3.94 3.18
C THR A 590 22.88 3.20 3.96
N SER A 591 23.60 3.89 4.84
CA SER A 591 24.60 3.25 5.70
C SER A 591 24.00 2.12 6.52
N MET A 592 22.89 2.36 7.18
CA MET A 592 22.22 1.34 8.00
C MET A 592 21.55 0.24 7.15
N ARG A 593 20.78 0.63 6.14
CA ARG A 593 19.93 -0.29 5.39
C ARG A 593 20.72 -1.20 4.45
N PHE A 594 21.68 -0.65 3.73
CA PHE A 594 22.37 -1.35 2.64
C PHE A 594 23.82 -1.69 2.94
N LEU A 595 24.57 -0.78 3.56
CA LEU A 595 25.97 -1.01 3.87
C LEU A 595 26.16 -1.74 5.19
N LYS A 596 25.15 -1.76 6.06
CA LYS A 596 25.21 -2.34 7.41
C LYS A 596 26.28 -1.67 8.29
N GLU A 597 26.43 -0.36 8.09
CA GLU A 597 27.40 0.48 8.80
C GLU A 597 26.68 1.51 9.68
N ASP A 598 27.31 1.90 10.78
CA ASP A 598 26.81 2.99 11.65
C ASP A 598 27.18 4.35 11.05
N PRO A 599 26.19 5.21 10.69
CA PRO A 599 26.47 6.54 10.16
C PRO A 599 27.14 7.48 11.18
N TRP A 600 26.96 7.28 12.48
CA TRP A 600 27.60 8.06 13.53
C TRP A 600 29.09 7.68 13.66
N ASP A 601 29.44 6.41 13.61
CA ASP A 601 30.83 5.94 13.56
C ASP A 601 31.56 6.52 12.34
N ARG A 602 30.91 6.54 11.16
CA ARG A 602 31.44 7.20 9.96
C ARG A 602 31.82 8.65 10.23
N LEU A 603 30.91 9.43 10.87
CA LEU A 603 31.15 10.84 11.16
C LEU A 603 32.31 11.01 12.17
N ALA A 604 32.33 10.21 13.22
CA ALA A 604 33.41 10.24 14.23
C ALA A 604 34.77 9.94 13.62
N ARG A 605 34.87 8.93 12.78
CA ARG A 605 36.11 8.57 12.09
C ARG A 605 36.57 9.65 11.10
N LEU A 606 35.62 10.28 10.37
CA LEU A 606 35.92 11.41 9.49
C LEU A 606 36.46 12.61 10.26
N ASN A 607 35.84 12.95 11.40
CA ASN A 607 36.34 14.04 12.27
C ASN A 607 37.74 13.77 12.76
N SER A 608 38.06 12.54 13.12
CA SER A 608 39.39 12.12 13.54
C SER A 608 40.45 12.27 12.43
N ARG A 609 40.08 11.95 11.18
CA ARG A 609 41.01 11.96 10.04
C ARG A 609 41.15 13.30 9.34
N ALA A 610 40.11 14.15 9.43
CA ALA A 610 40.11 15.47 8.78
C ALA A 610 39.69 16.59 9.77
N PRO A 611 40.42 16.80 10.88
CA PRO A 611 40.05 17.74 11.93
C PRO A 611 40.04 19.22 11.51
N ASN A 612 40.80 19.59 10.46
CA ASN A 612 40.96 20.97 10.01
C ASN A 612 39.93 21.41 8.95
N LEU A 613 39.02 20.55 8.55
CA LEU A 613 37.98 20.85 7.59
C LEU A 613 36.62 20.99 8.28
N LEU A 614 35.84 21.99 7.93
CA LEU A 614 34.43 22.09 8.38
C LEU A 614 33.61 20.94 7.80
N LYS A 615 32.80 20.29 8.63
CA LYS A 615 31.90 19.21 8.22
C LYS A 615 30.54 19.80 7.90
N GLN A 616 30.07 19.54 6.69
CA GLN A 616 28.78 19.97 6.20
C GLN A 616 27.82 18.80 6.04
N MET A 617 26.57 19.02 6.43
CA MET A 617 25.50 18.06 6.20
C MET A 617 24.32 18.66 5.44
N LEU A 618 23.62 17.83 4.67
CA LEU A 618 22.32 18.17 4.08
C LEU A 618 21.20 17.80 5.05
N PHE A 619 20.30 18.75 5.34
CA PHE A 619 19.22 18.62 6.29
C PHE A 619 17.86 18.99 5.67
N ARG A 620 16.89 18.07 5.66
CA ARG A 620 15.60 18.23 4.98
C ARG A 620 14.54 18.88 5.88
N GLY A 621 14.76 20.06 6.43
CA GLY A 621 13.81 20.77 7.27
C GLY A 621 13.13 19.86 8.30
N SER A 622 11.81 19.81 8.33
CA SER A 622 11.05 18.96 9.27
C SER A 622 11.21 17.45 9.03
N ASN A 623 11.77 17.02 7.89
CA ASN A 623 12.05 15.62 7.59
C ASN A 623 13.43 15.16 8.09
N ALA A 624 14.28 16.06 8.60
CA ALA A 624 15.65 15.78 9.04
C ALA A 624 16.46 15.01 7.98
N VAL A 625 16.81 13.74 8.24
CA VAL A 625 17.45 12.83 7.28
C VAL A 625 16.49 11.76 6.74
N GLY A 626 15.21 11.83 7.10
CA GLY A 626 14.17 10.86 6.72
C GLY A 626 13.33 11.29 5.52
N TYR A 627 12.20 10.60 5.34
CA TYR A 627 11.28 10.77 4.21
C TYR A 627 9.86 11.20 4.64
N LYS A 628 9.68 11.45 5.93
CA LYS A 628 8.42 11.93 6.55
C LYS A 628 8.75 13.05 7.52
N ASN A 629 7.79 13.91 7.80
CA ASN A 629 7.93 14.92 8.84
C ASN A 629 8.07 14.25 10.21
N TYR A 630 9.05 14.69 10.96
CA TYR A 630 9.25 14.33 12.36
C TYR A 630 8.68 15.40 13.29
N PRO A 631 8.30 15.04 14.51
CA PRO A 631 7.96 16.01 15.54
C PRO A 631 9.14 16.96 15.84
N ASP A 632 8.83 18.20 16.23
CA ASP A 632 9.83 19.26 16.46
C ASP A 632 10.92 18.84 17.45
N ASN A 633 10.56 18.13 18.52
CA ASN A 633 11.51 17.64 19.51
C ASN A 633 12.52 16.64 18.93
N VAL A 634 12.11 15.82 17.96
CA VAL A 634 13.02 14.88 17.26
C VAL A 634 13.97 15.65 16.34
N VAL A 635 13.46 16.62 15.59
CA VAL A 635 14.27 17.49 14.73
C VAL A 635 15.33 18.21 15.54
N LYS A 636 14.95 18.84 16.66
CA LYS A 636 15.86 19.54 17.58
C LYS A 636 16.90 18.60 18.13
N HIS A 637 16.50 17.47 18.70
CA HIS A 637 17.44 16.52 19.29
C HIS A 637 18.43 15.96 18.26
N PHE A 638 17.98 15.68 17.04
CA PHE A 638 18.86 15.21 15.98
C PHE A 638 19.91 16.25 15.59
N ILE A 639 19.55 17.54 15.52
CA ILE A 639 20.49 18.64 15.25
C ILE A 639 21.49 18.78 16.40
N GLN A 640 21.05 18.72 17.66
CA GLN A 640 21.93 18.74 18.83
C GLN A 640 22.98 17.64 18.74
N GLN A 641 22.52 16.39 18.54
CA GLN A 641 23.43 15.25 18.45
C GLN A 641 24.39 15.37 17.25
N SER A 642 23.92 15.89 16.11
CA SER A 642 24.77 16.10 14.94
C SER A 642 25.83 17.17 15.17
N ALA A 643 25.47 18.26 15.86
CA ALA A 643 26.40 19.34 16.22
C ALA A 643 27.45 18.87 17.23
N GLU A 644 27.04 18.09 18.24
CA GLU A 644 27.93 17.45 19.21
C GLU A 644 28.88 16.45 18.54
N ALA A 645 28.36 15.67 17.54
CA ALA A 645 29.17 14.73 16.79
C ALA A 645 30.12 15.39 15.77
N GLY A 646 30.11 16.74 15.64
CA GLY A 646 31.10 17.49 14.88
C GLY A 646 30.65 18.02 13.54
N ILE A 647 29.35 18.11 13.27
CA ILE A 647 28.84 18.89 12.13
C ILE A 647 28.94 20.39 12.44
N ASP A 648 29.47 21.16 11.50
CA ASP A 648 29.70 22.60 11.62
C ASP A 648 28.74 23.42 10.75
N VAL A 649 28.36 22.90 9.58
CA VAL A 649 27.50 23.58 8.60
C VAL A 649 26.27 22.71 8.31
N PHE A 650 25.09 23.25 8.56
CA PHE A 650 23.81 22.60 8.29
C PHE A 650 23.16 23.28 7.08
N ARG A 651 23.16 22.59 5.94
CA ARG A 651 22.42 22.99 4.74
C ARG A 651 20.96 22.59 4.89
N VAL A 652 20.14 23.52 5.38
CA VAL A 652 18.71 23.30 5.65
C VAL A 652 17.89 23.66 4.41
N PHE A 653 17.09 22.70 3.93
CA PHE A 653 16.21 22.95 2.77
C PHE A 653 14.84 22.31 2.92
N ASP A 654 13.88 22.83 2.17
CA ASP A 654 12.61 22.18 1.87
C ASP A 654 12.42 22.15 0.36
N SER A 655 12.04 20.99 -0.20
CA SER A 655 11.93 20.78 -1.65
C SER A 655 10.88 21.68 -2.33
N LEU A 656 9.92 22.19 -1.56
CA LEU A 656 8.88 23.13 -2.02
C LEU A 656 9.13 24.57 -1.60
N ASN A 657 10.30 24.85 -1.02
CA ASN A 657 10.68 26.17 -0.47
C ASN A 657 9.72 26.68 0.61
N LEU A 658 9.18 25.80 1.44
CA LEU A 658 8.29 26.18 2.55
C LEU A 658 9.13 26.53 3.77
N ILE A 659 9.27 27.83 4.06
CA ILE A 659 10.08 28.33 5.18
C ILE A 659 9.59 27.79 6.52
N ASP A 660 8.28 27.63 6.70
CA ASP A 660 7.73 27.09 7.96
C ASP A 660 8.22 25.67 8.25
N ASN A 661 8.44 24.86 7.23
CA ASN A 661 9.04 23.52 7.39
C ASN A 661 10.52 23.55 7.77
N MET A 662 11.20 24.65 7.48
CA MET A 662 12.63 24.84 7.79
C MET A 662 12.86 25.53 9.14
N ARG A 663 11.89 26.27 9.65
CA ARG A 663 12.04 27.17 10.81
C ARG A 663 12.58 26.49 12.05
N VAL A 664 11.98 25.36 12.44
CA VAL A 664 12.42 24.60 13.62
C VAL A 664 13.90 24.17 13.51
N ALA A 665 14.31 23.76 12.31
CA ALA A 665 15.69 23.37 12.06
C ALA A 665 16.63 24.58 12.09
N ILE A 666 16.28 25.70 11.45
CA ILE A 666 17.06 26.94 11.45
C ILE A 666 17.27 27.44 12.89
N ASP A 667 16.19 27.51 13.67
CA ASP A 667 16.25 27.96 15.06
C ASP A 667 17.19 27.08 15.90
N GLU A 668 17.09 25.76 15.75
CA GLU A 668 17.90 24.83 16.53
C GLU A 668 19.39 24.87 16.14
N VAL A 669 19.71 24.95 14.83
CA VAL A 669 21.10 25.09 14.37
C VAL A 669 21.76 26.36 14.98
N ARG A 670 21.02 27.45 15.05
CA ARG A 670 21.47 28.69 15.69
C ARG A 670 21.68 28.49 17.20
N ASN A 671 20.74 27.81 17.86
CA ASN A 671 20.87 27.50 19.30
C ASN A 671 22.14 26.67 19.59
N GLN A 672 22.54 25.83 18.65
CA GLN A 672 23.79 25.04 18.76
C GLN A 672 25.05 25.85 18.37
N ASN A 673 24.92 27.15 18.07
CA ASN A 673 26.04 28.02 17.64
C ASN A 673 26.80 27.44 16.41
N LYS A 674 26.05 26.86 15.46
CA LYS A 674 26.53 26.30 14.20
C LYS A 674 26.09 27.14 13.01
N ILE A 675 26.73 26.94 11.85
CA ILE A 675 26.39 27.68 10.63
C ILE A 675 25.09 27.09 10.07
N CYS A 676 24.08 27.94 9.92
CA CYS A 676 22.85 27.65 9.24
C CYS A 676 22.93 28.18 7.80
N GLU A 677 22.96 27.28 6.83
CA GLU A 677 22.87 27.57 5.42
C GLU A 677 21.41 27.38 4.96
N GLY A 678 20.67 28.50 4.86
CA GLY A 678 19.29 28.48 4.40
C GLY A 678 19.23 28.32 2.88
N THR A 679 18.49 27.34 2.40
CA THR A 679 18.62 26.89 1.02
C THR A 679 17.35 27.12 0.21
N ILE A 680 17.51 27.66 -0.98
CA ILE A 680 16.47 27.86 -2.00
C ILE A 680 16.61 26.76 -3.04
N CYS A 681 15.58 25.93 -3.22
CA CYS A 681 15.50 24.98 -4.32
C CYS A 681 15.16 25.72 -5.61
N TYR A 682 16.10 25.77 -6.54
CA TYR A 682 15.91 26.39 -7.84
C TYR A 682 15.05 25.48 -8.74
N THR A 683 14.04 26.08 -9.35
CA THR A 683 13.07 25.40 -10.20
C THR A 683 12.74 26.30 -11.38
N ASN A 684 12.69 25.73 -12.58
CA ASN A 684 12.37 26.43 -13.80
C ASN A 684 13.45 27.47 -14.24
N ASP A 685 13.21 28.18 -15.32
CA ASP A 685 14.15 29.17 -15.89
C ASP A 685 13.73 30.58 -15.48
N VAL A 686 14.48 31.21 -14.59
CA VAL A 686 14.21 32.57 -14.11
C VAL A 686 14.33 33.65 -15.21
N THR A 687 14.95 33.30 -16.36
CA THR A 687 15.08 34.20 -17.51
C THR A 687 13.91 34.11 -18.50
N ASP A 688 13.01 33.13 -18.33
CA ASP A 688 11.82 33.01 -19.18
C ASP A 688 10.79 34.11 -18.84
N PRO A 689 10.47 35.01 -19.79
CA PRO A 689 9.50 36.07 -19.54
C PRO A 689 8.07 35.56 -19.33
N ASN A 690 7.79 34.30 -19.69
CA ASN A 690 6.47 33.67 -19.50
C ASN A 690 6.34 32.99 -18.14
N GLU A 691 7.42 32.87 -17.36
CA GLU A 691 7.40 32.28 -16.02
C GLU A 691 6.57 33.18 -15.07
N LYS A 692 5.50 32.61 -14.50
CA LYS A 692 4.57 33.37 -13.63
C LYS A 692 4.74 33.07 -12.14
N LYS A 693 5.27 31.91 -11.81
CA LYS A 693 5.37 31.42 -10.43
C LYS A 693 6.78 31.56 -9.86
N TYR A 694 7.77 30.98 -10.54
CA TYR A 694 9.16 30.92 -10.07
C TYR A 694 9.99 32.05 -10.67
N THR A 695 9.47 33.26 -10.51
CA THR A 695 10.09 34.50 -11.04
C THR A 695 11.29 34.91 -10.20
N LEU A 696 12.10 35.84 -10.71
CA LEU A 696 13.19 36.44 -9.93
C LEU A 696 12.67 37.02 -8.59
N LYS A 697 11.54 37.72 -8.62
CA LYS A 697 10.90 38.30 -7.43
C LYS A 697 10.54 37.18 -6.39
N TYR A 698 10.10 36.02 -6.84
CA TYR A 698 9.84 34.88 -5.95
C TYR A 698 11.12 34.49 -5.19
N TYR A 699 12.23 34.32 -5.88
CA TYR A 699 13.49 33.94 -5.24
C TYR A 699 14.03 35.03 -4.31
N LEU A 700 13.95 36.29 -4.70
CA LEU A 700 14.38 37.42 -3.83
C LEU A 700 13.54 37.53 -2.56
N ASN A 701 12.25 37.21 -2.62
CA ASN A 701 11.41 37.13 -1.42
C ASN A 701 11.85 35.99 -0.50
N LEU A 702 12.15 34.79 -1.07
CA LEU A 702 12.67 33.68 -0.29
C LEU A 702 14.00 34.01 0.41
N VAL A 703 14.89 34.75 -0.27
CA VAL A 703 16.15 35.23 0.35
C VAL A 703 15.84 36.05 1.60
N LYS A 704 14.92 37.02 1.50
CA LYS A 704 14.54 37.88 2.64
C LYS A 704 13.92 37.06 3.79
N ASP A 705 13.09 36.07 3.43
CA ASP A 705 12.45 35.22 4.44
C ASP A 705 13.47 34.31 5.15
N LEU A 706 14.44 33.77 4.42
CA LEU A 706 15.53 32.96 4.99
C LEU A 706 16.48 33.80 5.87
N GLU A 707 16.84 35.01 5.42
CA GLU A 707 17.61 35.95 6.19
C GLU A 707 16.89 36.33 7.51
N LYS A 708 15.59 36.69 7.40
CA LYS A 708 14.73 36.95 8.56
C LYS A 708 14.58 35.75 9.49
N ALA A 709 14.57 34.51 8.94
CA ALA A 709 14.54 33.29 9.73
C ALA A 709 15.85 33.07 10.49
N GLY A 710 16.95 33.73 10.11
CA GLY A 710 18.22 33.70 10.83
C GLY A 710 19.29 32.82 10.15
N SER A 711 19.21 32.62 8.86
CA SER A 711 20.29 31.96 8.11
C SER A 711 21.59 32.78 8.16
N ASN A 712 22.72 32.08 8.18
CA ASN A 712 24.06 32.72 8.13
C ASN A 712 24.58 32.78 6.67
N ILE A 713 24.15 31.86 5.81
CA ILE A 713 24.54 31.73 4.41
C ILE A 713 23.25 31.44 3.62
N ILE A 714 23.12 31.97 2.42
CA ILE A 714 22.03 31.66 1.49
C ILE A 714 22.56 30.71 0.42
N ALA A 715 21.98 29.51 0.30
CA ALA A 715 22.32 28.59 -0.75
C ALA A 715 21.29 28.60 -1.88
N ILE A 716 21.77 28.56 -3.11
CA ILE A 716 21.00 28.29 -4.32
C ILE A 716 21.25 26.81 -4.67
N LYS A 717 20.22 25.97 -4.56
CA LYS A 717 20.32 24.54 -4.83
C LYS A 717 19.59 24.19 -6.12
N ASP A 718 20.35 23.98 -7.15
CA ASP A 718 19.92 23.46 -8.45
C ASP A 718 20.10 21.94 -8.51
N MET A 719 19.06 21.20 -8.18
CA MET A 719 19.12 19.72 -8.03
C MET A 719 19.18 18.96 -9.37
N ALA A 720 18.99 19.61 -10.50
CA ALA A 720 18.85 18.93 -11.78
C ALA A 720 19.65 19.59 -12.93
N GLY A 721 20.49 20.56 -12.61
CA GLY A 721 21.27 21.29 -13.62
C GLY A 721 20.38 22.16 -14.51
N LEU A 722 19.32 22.79 -13.97
CA LEU A 722 18.39 23.66 -14.69
C LEU A 722 18.91 25.09 -14.84
N ALA A 723 19.80 25.52 -13.94
CA ALA A 723 20.31 26.89 -13.88
C ALA A 723 21.27 27.14 -15.05
N LYS A 724 20.78 27.79 -16.09
CA LYS A 724 21.59 28.23 -17.23
C LYS A 724 22.59 29.32 -16.80
N PRO A 725 23.73 29.47 -17.49
CA PRO A 725 24.74 30.50 -17.14
C PRO A 725 24.14 31.91 -16.99
N ASN A 726 23.26 32.34 -17.90
CA ASN A 726 22.65 33.65 -17.79
C ASN A 726 21.63 33.76 -16.64
N ALA A 727 20.93 32.68 -16.35
CA ALA A 727 19.99 32.64 -15.23
C ALA A 727 20.73 32.79 -13.88
N ILE A 728 21.84 32.06 -13.72
CA ILE A 728 22.62 32.13 -12.47
C ILE A 728 23.34 33.47 -12.31
N LYS A 729 23.85 34.08 -13.39
CA LYS A 729 24.39 35.44 -13.39
C LYS A 729 23.35 36.44 -12.84
N MET A 730 22.14 36.42 -13.43
CA MET A 730 21.06 37.30 -12.99
C MET A 730 20.72 37.04 -11.52
N LEU A 731 20.55 35.78 -11.14
CA LEU A 731 20.13 35.42 -9.79
C LEU A 731 21.18 35.82 -8.73
N VAL A 732 22.45 35.48 -8.91
CA VAL A 732 23.54 35.83 -7.99
C VAL A 732 23.66 37.36 -7.87
N LYS A 733 23.65 38.08 -8.99
CA LYS A 733 23.74 39.55 -9.00
C LYS A 733 22.62 40.19 -8.17
N GLU A 734 21.38 39.78 -8.40
CA GLU A 734 20.21 40.37 -7.73
C GLU A 734 20.11 39.94 -6.24
N ILE A 735 20.50 38.71 -5.91
CA ILE A 735 20.58 38.27 -4.50
C ILE A 735 21.62 39.09 -3.73
N LYS A 736 22.80 39.37 -4.34
CA LYS A 736 23.83 40.21 -3.70
C LYS A 736 23.38 41.62 -3.40
N GLN A 737 22.40 42.16 -4.15
CA GLN A 737 21.77 43.47 -3.86
C GLN A 737 20.65 43.37 -2.81
N THR A 738 20.20 42.16 -2.51
CA THR A 738 19.05 41.91 -1.63
C THR A 738 19.49 41.60 -0.21
N THR A 739 20.67 40.94 -0.03
CA THR A 739 21.20 40.52 1.28
C THR A 739 22.71 40.69 1.38
N ASP A 740 23.20 40.97 2.58
CA ASP A 740 24.64 41.03 2.93
C ASP A 740 25.21 39.63 3.31
N LEU A 741 24.38 38.59 3.32
CA LEU A 741 24.81 37.23 3.61
C LEU A 741 25.66 36.64 2.47
N PRO A 742 26.60 35.74 2.75
CA PRO A 742 27.31 34.97 1.73
C PRO A 742 26.34 34.14 0.88
N ILE A 743 26.65 33.99 -0.40
CA ILE A 743 25.87 33.16 -1.34
C ILE A 743 26.66 31.91 -1.65
N HIS A 744 26.03 30.76 -1.54
CA HIS A 744 26.56 29.44 -1.87
C HIS A 744 25.80 28.86 -3.05
N PHE A 745 26.49 28.50 -4.15
CA PHE A 745 25.87 27.92 -5.34
C PHE A 745 26.16 26.42 -5.47
N HIS A 746 25.09 25.64 -5.50
CA HIS A 746 25.11 24.18 -5.72
C HIS A 746 24.36 23.82 -6.99
N THR A 747 24.96 23.00 -7.84
CA THR A 747 24.30 22.49 -9.06
C THR A 747 24.77 21.09 -9.39
N HIS A 748 23.93 20.33 -10.12
CA HIS A 748 24.25 19.02 -10.66
C HIS A 748 24.54 19.10 -12.16
N ASP A 749 25.43 18.26 -12.68
CA ASP A 749 25.83 18.28 -14.09
C ASP A 749 24.93 17.45 -15.03
N THR A 750 23.72 17.19 -14.61
CA THR A 750 22.73 16.36 -15.34
C THR A 750 22.45 16.89 -16.75
N SER A 751 22.47 18.21 -16.93
CA SER A 751 22.31 18.86 -18.25
C SER A 751 23.62 18.97 -19.04
N GLY A 752 24.77 18.70 -18.44
CA GLY A 752 26.08 18.92 -19.03
C GLY A 752 26.50 20.41 -19.15
N THR A 753 25.75 21.32 -18.51
CA THR A 753 26.02 22.77 -18.60
C THR A 753 26.49 23.38 -17.28
N SER A 754 26.55 22.61 -16.22
CA SER A 754 26.74 23.12 -14.86
C SER A 754 28.13 23.71 -14.62
N SER A 755 29.17 23.22 -15.30
CA SER A 755 30.51 23.85 -15.25
C SER A 755 30.46 25.29 -15.77
N ALA A 756 29.73 25.55 -16.87
CA ALA A 756 29.52 26.88 -17.39
C ALA A 756 28.72 27.77 -16.42
N SER A 757 27.71 27.17 -15.76
CA SER A 757 26.91 27.88 -14.76
C SER A 757 27.70 28.24 -13.51
N VAL A 758 28.59 27.34 -13.05
CA VAL A 758 29.51 27.63 -11.93
C VAL A 758 30.47 28.77 -12.28
N LEU A 759 31.06 28.72 -13.47
CA LEU A 759 31.93 29.82 -13.94
C LEU A 759 31.17 31.14 -14.02
N ALA A 760 29.94 31.11 -14.53
CA ALA A 760 29.09 32.29 -14.59
C ALA A 760 28.74 32.84 -13.19
N ALA A 761 28.56 32.00 -12.21
CA ALA A 761 28.35 32.38 -10.80
C ALA A 761 29.62 33.00 -10.20
N ILE A 762 30.80 32.44 -10.50
CA ILE A 762 32.11 32.96 -10.07
C ILE A 762 32.40 34.34 -10.69
N GLU A 763 32.05 34.56 -11.94
CA GLU A 763 32.16 35.88 -12.58
C GLU A 763 31.34 36.96 -11.86
N GLU A 764 30.16 36.58 -11.34
CA GLU A 764 29.32 37.47 -10.50
C GLU A 764 29.77 37.46 -9.01
N LYS A 765 30.95 36.92 -8.74
CA LYS A 765 31.58 36.89 -7.39
C LYS A 765 30.68 36.19 -6.37
N VAL A 766 30.15 35.01 -6.70
CA VAL A 766 29.54 34.13 -5.71
C VAL A 766 30.56 33.78 -4.63
N ASP A 767 30.12 33.70 -3.38
CA ASP A 767 31.06 33.55 -2.26
C ASP A 767 31.57 32.10 -2.13
N ILE A 768 30.70 31.09 -2.40
CA ILE A 768 31.03 29.66 -2.25
C ILE A 768 30.38 28.87 -3.42
N VAL A 769 31.06 27.84 -3.91
CA VAL A 769 30.54 26.88 -4.91
C VAL A 769 30.76 25.44 -4.49
N ASP A 770 29.83 24.56 -4.84
CA ASP A 770 29.94 23.12 -4.68
C ASP A 770 30.59 22.47 -5.89
N LEU A 771 31.61 21.67 -5.65
CA LEU A 771 32.31 20.90 -6.68
C LEU A 771 32.55 19.47 -6.17
N ALA A 772 32.87 18.55 -7.06
CA ALA A 772 33.30 17.20 -6.70
C ALA A 772 34.69 16.91 -7.28
N ILE A 773 35.47 16.04 -6.62
CA ILE A 773 36.75 15.59 -7.16
C ILE A 773 36.55 14.98 -8.55
N ASP A 774 37.52 15.14 -9.45
CA ASP A 774 37.31 14.84 -10.87
C ASP A 774 36.84 13.41 -11.16
N SER A 775 37.30 12.42 -10.39
CA SER A 775 36.88 11.03 -10.52
C SER A 775 35.43 10.76 -10.09
N MET A 776 34.81 11.68 -9.37
CA MET A 776 33.43 11.59 -8.86
C MET A 776 32.56 12.76 -9.34
N SER A 777 32.96 13.44 -10.41
CA SER A 777 32.26 14.59 -10.98
C SER A 777 31.49 14.25 -12.24
N GLY A 778 30.66 15.20 -12.70
CA GLY A 778 29.88 15.07 -13.94
C GLY A 778 28.66 14.14 -13.83
N LEU A 779 28.02 13.88 -14.95
CA LEU A 779 26.79 13.08 -15.03
C LEU A 779 25.69 13.66 -14.11
N THR A 780 25.31 12.91 -13.08
CA THR A 780 24.33 13.35 -12.08
C THR A 780 24.96 13.97 -10.82
N SER A 781 26.30 14.06 -10.79
CA SER A 781 27.11 14.67 -9.72
C SER A 781 27.34 16.17 -9.98
N GLN A 782 28.25 16.77 -9.21
CA GLN A 782 28.66 18.17 -9.33
C GLN A 782 29.75 18.32 -10.43
N PRO A 783 30.03 19.57 -10.86
CA PRO A 783 31.14 19.85 -11.78
C PRO A 783 32.50 19.50 -11.19
N ALA A 784 33.48 19.21 -12.09
CA ALA A 784 34.80 18.76 -11.71
C ALA A 784 35.63 19.87 -11.05
N LEU A 785 36.14 19.60 -9.84
CA LEU A 785 36.92 20.53 -9.04
C LEU A 785 38.20 20.93 -9.78
N GLY A 786 38.94 19.98 -10.30
CA GLY A 786 40.22 20.24 -11.01
C GLY A 786 40.01 21.09 -12.25
N SER A 787 38.94 20.86 -13.00
CA SER A 787 38.59 21.63 -14.20
C SER A 787 38.29 23.10 -13.85
N ILE A 788 37.42 23.35 -12.86
CA ILE A 788 37.06 24.72 -12.44
C ILE A 788 38.29 25.45 -11.87
N VAL A 789 39.07 24.83 -10.99
CA VAL A 789 40.30 25.43 -10.45
C VAL A 789 41.30 25.73 -11.54
N SER A 790 41.45 24.86 -12.56
CA SER A 790 42.37 25.09 -13.66
C SER A 790 41.96 26.28 -14.56
N ILE A 791 40.67 26.48 -14.77
CA ILE A 791 40.15 27.63 -15.53
C ILE A 791 40.33 28.92 -14.77
N MET A 792 40.21 28.89 -13.43
CA MET A 792 40.31 30.09 -12.61
C MET A 792 41.74 30.50 -12.26
N LYS A 793 42.73 29.68 -12.51
CA LYS A 793 44.20 30.02 -12.45
C LYS A 793 44.60 30.85 -13.63
#